data_356ffb92670e51e360da58dd4c1fab8e
#
_entry.id   356ffb92670e51e360da58dd4c1fab8e
#
_cell.length_a   1.000
_cell.length_b   1.000
_cell.length_c   1.000
_cell.angle_alpha   90.00
_cell.angle_beta   90.00
_cell.angle_gamma   90.00
#
_symmetry.space_group_name_H-M   'P 1'
#
loop_
_entity.id
_entity.type
_entity.pdbx_description
1 polymer ?
#
loop_
_entity_poly.entity_id
_entity_poly.type
_entity_poly.pdbx_seq_one_letter_code
_entity_poly.pdbx_strand_id
1 'polypeptide(L)'
;MRTTFRILGALAGLLVEVAICDYTVDGTILVLGRTTADAEMAAAGLKGYGIAYETAEVPQTGFELPNLNSSADHGNYGGIVLLSEVSYEFEDGWRSAITEEQFDALYKYQVDFGVRMVRLDVYPSSEFGSQPAVGSDGCCESEVDQPLLISDDSEFPTANLKTGAGVSTVGLWHYPAEIVDTSITKAFAEFEPQGQWTERTTAGVINNFNGRQQMAFFISWATDWALASNYLQHVWIHWLTRGIFSGARKIYLSTQVDDVHLSTELYHPAGTEFRLRPADLDAHVSWQADVNSRLPAGSEYFIELAHNGNGAIEAALEISDDPPCTPDYAVYYDLPDAPYEWKKPLGTGIDYWDDEWDEYPWQEQCPASDELAQWFLDAGNRDAFAHVSHTFTHEEMNNGTYRDASLEIQFNQAWLEQMGFTDAQRWSPEGIVPPAITGLHNGDAIRAWMENGISYVVGDNTRPSLRNTESPYWPLITTFEDNGHDGLVVVPRWSTTIYYNCDFAECTLKEWIDTSGGSGDFDNLLRDARETNVRYLFGLHPDPYMFHQANMRQDDAPEFTVGDVSGKLSLLQIWVEVVTQELTRLTDWPVRALKHDDIAQLFLDRMTLDNCNPNIQYLVSDDTQAVTGINVRADGDSCGTPVPVTLPGDASASGSDVVVDQVGSEPVIVWTPLDGSAVELTFNEPVPL
;
A
#
# COMPACT_ATOMS: atom_id res chain seq x y z
N MET A 1 42.50 -15.85 67.55
CA MET A 1 42.67 -14.83 66.53
C MET A 1 41.54 -14.98 65.52
N ARG A 2 40.55 -14.13 65.60
CA ARG A 2 39.43 -14.09 64.65
C ARG A 2 39.62 -12.84 63.77
N THR A 3 39.84 -13.05 62.49
CA THR A 3 40.01 -11.99 61.48
C THR A 3 38.64 -11.74 60.84
N THR A 4 38.11 -10.54 61.04
CA THR A 4 36.82 -10.11 60.48
C THR A 4 37.11 -9.44 59.10
N PHE A 5 36.61 -10.03 58.02
CA PHE A 5 36.56 -9.36 56.71
C PHE A 5 35.33 -8.45 56.64
N ARG A 6 35.51 -7.18 56.44
CA ARG A 6 34.47 -6.23 56.07
C ARG A 6 34.36 -6.18 54.54
N ILE A 7 33.24 -6.58 54.03
CA ILE A 7 32.83 -6.36 52.62
C ILE A 7 32.20 -4.98 52.54
N LEU A 8 32.86 -4.03 51.89
CA LEU A 8 32.21 -2.80 51.44
C LEU A 8 31.43 -3.13 50.16
N GLY A 9 30.09 -3.16 50.25
CA GLY A 9 29.23 -3.14 49.09
C GLY A 9 29.08 -1.68 48.60
N ALA A 10 29.62 -1.40 47.41
CA ALA A 10 29.28 -0.18 46.66
C ALA A 10 27.88 -0.35 46.04
N LEU A 11 26.88 0.33 46.60
CA LEU A 11 25.64 0.59 45.90
C LEU A 11 25.93 1.65 44.82
N ALA A 12 26.05 1.25 43.59
CA ALA A 12 25.86 2.15 42.47
C ALA A 12 24.35 2.41 42.34
N GLY A 13 23.88 3.53 42.87
CA GLY A 13 22.54 4.01 42.57
C GLY A 13 22.51 4.46 41.08
N LEU A 14 21.75 3.76 40.27
CA LEU A 14 21.28 4.33 38.99
C LEU A 14 20.39 5.52 39.40
N LEU A 15 20.90 6.73 39.21
CA LEU A 15 20.06 7.92 39.10
C LEU A 15 19.34 7.77 37.76
N VAL A 16 18.11 7.34 37.74
CA VAL A 16 17.17 7.59 36.65
C VAL A 16 16.92 9.11 36.71
N GLU A 17 17.57 9.86 35.85
CA GLU A 17 17.17 11.23 35.60
C GLU A 17 15.78 11.17 35.01
N VAL A 18 14.78 11.56 35.78
CA VAL A 18 13.43 11.80 35.27
C VAL A 18 13.54 13.02 34.37
N ALA A 19 13.45 12.83 33.06
CA ALA A 19 13.41 13.92 32.12
C ALA A 19 12.19 14.81 32.47
N ILE A 20 12.45 16.08 32.75
CA ILE A 20 11.40 17.05 33.03
C ILE A 20 10.82 17.46 31.69
N CYS A 21 9.53 17.25 31.47
CA CYS A 21 8.78 17.80 30.33
C CYS A 21 8.40 19.24 30.68
N ASP A 22 8.86 20.19 29.86
CA ASP A 22 8.59 21.63 30.09
C ASP A 22 7.36 22.08 29.29
N TYR A 23 7.13 21.51 28.10
CA TYR A 23 5.94 21.74 27.29
C TYR A 23 5.58 20.53 26.44
N THR A 24 4.37 20.54 25.86
CA THR A 24 3.87 19.47 25.02
C THR A 24 3.42 19.99 23.67
N VAL A 25 3.47 19.14 22.64
CA VAL A 25 2.98 19.45 21.29
C VAL A 25 2.20 18.24 20.75
N ASP A 26 0.98 18.46 20.28
CA ASP A 26 0.22 17.39 19.65
C ASP A 26 0.84 16.99 18.30
N GLY A 27 0.79 15.71 17.98
CA GLY A 27 1.38 15.17 16.75
C GLY A 27 0.58 15.49 15.48
N THR A 28 -0.56 16.14 15.58
CA THR A 28 -1.41 16.53 14.45
C THR A 28 -0.65 17.45 13.49
N ILE A 29 -0.73 17.18 12.19
CA ILE A 29 -0.10 18.01 11.16
C ILE A 29 -1.13 18.96 10.56
N LEU A 30 -0.85 20.29 10.57
CA LEU A 30 -1.68 21.30 9.90
C LEU A 30 -1.31 21.39 8.42
N VAL A 31 -2.27 21.15 7.52
CA VAL A 31 -2.06 21.20 6.07
C VAL A 31 -2.91 22.31 5.46
N LEU A 32 -2.25 23.29 4.83
CA LEU A 32 -2.87 24.47 4.23
C LEU A 32 -2.85 24.35 2.70
N GLY A 33 -4.02 24.44 2.07
CA GLY A 33 -4.21 24.42 0.62
C GLY A 33 -5.17 25.49 0.15
N ARG A 34 -5.18 25.81 -1.15
CA ARG A 34 -6.13 26.77 -1.73
C ARG A 34 -7.57 26.28 -1.67
N THR A 35 -7.73 24.97 -1.82
CA THR A 35 -8.99 24.24 -1.70
C THR A 35 -8.82 23.05 -0.77
N THR A 36 -9.93 22.48 -0.30
CA THR A 36 -9.90 21.22 0.46
C THR A 36 -9.23 20.11 -0.34
N ALA A 37 -9.48 20.02 -1.65
CA ALA A 37 -8.85 19.01 -2.51
C ALA A 37 -7.32 19.19 -2.62
N ASP A 38 -6.83 20.44 -2.72
CA ASP A 38 -5.39 20.71 -2.71
C ASP A 38 -4.75 20.29 -1.36
N ALA A 39 -5.40 20.59 -0.24
CA ALA A 39 -4.91 20.22 1.08
C ALA A 39 -4.91 18.68 1.29
N GLU A 40 -5.96 17.99 0.85
CA GLU A 40 -6.03 16.52 0.89
C GLU A 40 -4.96 15.86 -0.02
N MET A 41 -4.69 16.43 -1.20
CA MET A 41 -3.60 15.97 -2.06
C MET A 41 -2.23 16.13 -1.39
N ALA A 42 -1.98 17.22 -0.68
CA ALA A 42 -0.76 17.43 0.09
C ALA A 42 -0.68 16.49 1.31
N ALA A 43 -1.83 16.11 1.90
CA ALA A 43 -1.94 15.21 3.05
C ALA A 43 -1.94 13.72 2.68
N ALA A 44 -1.93 13.35 1.40
CA ALA A 44 -2.10 11.95 0.94
C ALA A 44 -1.13 10.99 1.64
N GLY A 45 0.14 11.37 1.80
CA GLY A 45 1.11 10.58 2.54
C GLY A 45 0.79 10.43 4.03
N LEU A 46 0.32 11.49 4.69
CA LEU A 46 -0.10 11.42 6.09
C LEU A 46 -1.22 10.40 6.26
N LYS A 47 -2.20 10.43 5.35
CA LYS A 47 -3.30 9.46 5.30
C LYS A 47 -2.78 8.04 5.09
N GLY A 48 -1.83 7.82 4.17
CA GLY A 48 -1.21 6.52 3.93
C GLY A 48 -0.54 5.94 5.17
N TYR A 49 0.23 6.74 5.88
CA TYR A 49 0.88 6.35 7.15
C TYR A 49 -0.09 6.15 8.33
N GLY A 50 -1.25 6.81 8.33
CA GLY A 50 -2.14 6.90 9.49
C GLY A 50 -1.73 7.97 10.50
N ILE A 51 -1.08 9.04 10.03
CA ILE A 51 -0.68 10.20 10.84
C ILE A 51 -1.86 11.15 10.95
N ALA A 52 -2.17 11.61 12.16
CA ALA A 52 -3.23 12.58 12.41
C ALA A 52 -2.92 13.92 11.72
N TYR A 53 -3.88 14.46 10.98
CA TYR A 53 -3.76 15.75 10.31
C TYR A 53 -5.07 16.52 10.30
N GLU A 54 -4.97 17.83 10.11
CA GLU A 54 -6.09 18.75 9.93
C GLU A 54 -5.85 19.57 8.66
N THR A 55 -6.81 19.62 7.75
CA THR A 55 -6.76 20.42 6.54
C THR A 55 -7.46 21.76 6.76
N ALA A 56 -6.87 22.84 6.23
CA ALA A 56 -7.53 24.14 6.20
C ALA A 56 -7.48 24.74 4.79
N GLU A 57 -8.67 25.11 4.29
CA GLU A 57 -8.81 25.83 3.04
C GLU A 57 -8.49 27.32 3.23
N VAL A 58 -7.62 27.84 2.36
CA VAL A 58 -7.22 29.25 2.37
C VAL A 58 -7.66 29.90 1.05
N PRO A 59 -8.88 30.45 0.98
CA PRO A 59 -9.38 31.10 -0.24
C PRO A 59 -8.67 32.43 -0.50
N GLN A 60 -8.71 32.91 -1.76
CA GLN A 60 -8.11 34.18 -2.17
C GLN A 60 -8.53 35.38 -1.32
N THR A 61 -9.72 35.34 -0.75
CA THR A 61 -10.27 36.39 0.12
C THR A 61 -9.69 36.42 1.52
N GLY A 62 -8.80 35.46 1.84
CA GLY A 62 -8.22 35.28 3.17
C GLY A 62 -9.01 34.29 4.03
N PHE A 63 -8.42 33.89 5.15
CA PHE A 63 -8.99 32.95 6.12
C PHE A 63 -8.60 33.35 7.55
N GLU A 64 -9.21 32.73 8.54
CA GLU A 64 -8.80 32.84 9.94
C GLU A 64 -7.84 31.68 10.24
N LEU A 65 -6.63 32.02 10.73
CA LEU A 65 -5.64 31.01 11.09
C LEU A 65 -6.16 30.16 12.26
N PRO A 66 -6.08 28.81 12.19
CA PRO A 66 -6.44 27.95 13.31
C PRO A 66 -5.67 28.33 14.58
N ASN A 67 -6.24 28.00 15.74
CA ASN A 67 -5.57 28.27 17.00
C ASN A 67 -4.35 27.36 17.14
N LEU A 68 -3.13 27.90 17.00
CA LEU A 68 -1.89 27.13 16.94
C LEU A 68 -1.49 26.53 18.30
N ASN A 69 -1.90 27.15 19.43
CA ASN A 69 -1.60 26.66 20.77
C ASN A 69 -2.76 26.96 21.74
N SER A 70 -3.04 26.01 22.61
CA SER A 70 -4.11 26.14 23.61
C SER A 70 -3.63 26.80 24.93
N SER A 71 -2.32 26.80 25.18
CA SER A 71 -1.66 27.49 26.29
C SER A 71 -0.23 27.87 25.91
N ALA A 72 0.49 28.52 26.81
CA ALA A 72 1.91 28.82 26.63
C ALA A 72 2.77 27.52 26.56
N ASP A 73 2.29 26.48 27.21
CA ASP A 73 3.01 25.20 27.39
C ASP A 73 2.40 24.05 26.56
N HIS A 74 1.48 24.37 25.62
CA HIS A 74 0.86 23.35 24.78
C HIS A 74 0.59 23.84 23.36
N GLY A 75 1.31 23.24 22.39
CA GLY A 75 1.11 23.41 20.96
C GLY A 75 0.12 22.39 20.38
N ASN A 76 -0.76 22.86 19.47
CA ASN A 76 -1.82 22.01 18.89
C ASN A 76 -1.38 21.26 17.63
N TYR A 77 -0.23 21.63 17.02
CA TYR A 77 0.25 21.03 15.78
C TYR A 77 1.73 20.69 15.84
N GLY A 78 2.08 19.44 15.52
CA GLY A 78 3.45 18.92 15.48
C GLY A 78 4.21 19.24 14.20
N GLY A 79 3.52 19.76 13.19
CA GLY A 79 4.09 20.16 11.90
C GLY A 79 3.13 21.00 11.09
N ILE A 80 3.68 21.74 10.11
CA ILE A 80 2.89 22.60 9.22
C ILE A 80 3.30 22.30 7.78
N VAL A 81 2.32 22.12 6.88
CA VAL A 81 2.52 21.90 5.44
C VAL A 81 1.75 22.96 4.65
N LEU A 82 2.43 23.65 3.74
CA LEU A 82 1.84 24.58 2.79
C LEU A 82 2.03 24.08 1.37
N LEU A 83 0.95 24.05 0.59
CA LEU A 83 1.00 23.73 -0.84
C LEU A 83 0.95 25.01 -1.68
N SER A 84 1.90 25.15 -2.63
CA SER A 84 1.99 26.26 -3.61
C SER A 84 1.91 27.65 -2.98
N GLU A 85 2.48 27.83 -1.75
CA GLU A 85 2.40 29.05 -0.95
C GLU A 85 0.96 29.55 -0.71
N VAL A 86 -0.05 28.76 -1.04
CA VAL A 86 -1.44 29.20 -1.10
C VAL A 86 -1.59 30.47 -1.95
N SER A 87 -0.87 30.51 -3.08
CA SER A 87 -0.74 31.72 -3.92
C SER A 87 -1.89 31.86 -4.91
N TYR A 88 -2.27 33.11 -5.17
CA TYR A 88 -3.29 33.51 -6.14
C TYR A 88 -2.79 34.70 -6.97
N GLU A 89 -3.37 34.87 -8.15
CA GLU A 89 -3.18 36.06 -8.97
C GLU A 89 -4.09 37.19 -8.48
N PHE A 90 -3.49 38.24 -7.97
CA PHE A 90 -4.18 39.48 -7.55
C PHE A 90 -3.94 40.57 -8.60
N GLU A 91 -4.58 41.74 -8.48
CA GLU A 91 -4.43 42.87 -9.41
C GLU A 91 -2.97 43.37 -9.51
N ASP A 92 -2.18 43.20 -8.45
CA ASP A 92 -0.79 43.61 -8.32
C ASP A 92 0.21 42.46 -8.57
N GLY A 93 -0.26 41.24 -8.94
CA GLY A 93 0.54 40.07 -9.25
C GLY A 93 0.27 38.88 -8.35
N TRP A 94 1.07 37.83 -8.52
CA TRP A 94 0.96 36.59 -7.74
C TRP A 94 1.52 36.79 -6.30
N ARG A 95 0.74 36.41 -5.31
CA ARG A 95 1.17 36.40 -3.91
C ARG A 95 0.32 35.42 -3.08
N SER A 96 0.81 35.05 -1.91
CA SER A 96 0.06 34.26 -0.93
C SER A 96 -1.20 34.96 -0.45
N ALA A 97 -2.27 34.22 -0.20
CA ALA A 97 -3.44 34.68 0.53
C ALA A 97 -3.22 34.70 2.05
N ILE A 98 -2.15 34.04 2.56
CA ILE A 98 -1.70 34.14 3.95
C ILE A 98 -1.02 35.51 4.13
N THR A 99 -1.47 36.28 5.08
CA THR A 99 -0.91 37.62 5.35
C THR A 99 0.46 37.55 6.05
N GLU A 100 1.22 38.67 6.03
CA GLU A 100 2.50 38.75 6.74
C GLU A 100 2.33 38.47 8.25
N GLU A 101 1.26 39.01 8.87
CA GLU A 101 0.98 38.76 10.28
C GLU A 101 0.66 37.29 10.57
N GLN A 102 0.01 36.60 9.64
CA GLN A 102 -0.26 35.18 9.78
C GLN A 102 1.01 34.33 9.59
N PHE A 103 1.87 34.68 8.62
CA PHE A 103 3.21 34.08 8.52
C PHE A 103 4.07 34.33 9.77
N ASP A 104 4.08 35.54 10.31
CA ASP A 104 4.79 35.86 11.55
C ASP A 104 4.28 35.00 12.72
N ALA A 105 2.96 34.75 12.79
CA ALA A 105 2.37 33.87 13.80
C ALA A 105 2.82 32.42 13.63
N LEU A 106 2.84 31.89 12.38
CA LEU A 106 3.35 30.58 12.07
C LEU A 106 4.83 30.41 12.38
N TYR A 107 5.65 31.41 12.02
CA TYR A 107 7.10 31.43 12.31
C TYR A 107 7.39 31.53 13.79
N LYS A 108 6.63 32.33 14.53
CA LYS A 108 6.74 32.37 15.98
C LYS A 108 6.39 31.03 16.62
N TYR A 109 5.31 30.40 16.17
CA TYR A 109 4.90 29.05 16.63
C TYR A 109 6.00 28.02 16.40
N GLN A 110 6.64 28.03 15.22
CA GLN A 110 7.77 27.14 14.94
C GLN A 110 8.90 27.28 15.96
N VAL A 111 9.24 28.53 16.35
CA VAL A 111 10.31 28.79 17.32
C VAL A 111 9.88 28.44 18.74
N ASP A 112 8.67 28.82 19.14
CA ASP A 112 8.17 28.64 20.51
C ASP A 112 8.00 27.15 20.86
N PHE A 113 7.63 26.30 19.87
CA PHE A 113 7.32 24.90 20.09
C PHE A 113 8.28 23.93 19.37
N GLY A 114 9.34 24.41 18.75
CA GLY A 114 10.30 23.59 18.02
C GLY A 114 9.70 22.87 16.80
N VAL A 115 8.65 23.41 16.19
CA VAL A 115 7.88 22.77 15.10
C VAL A 115 8.52 23.07 13.75
N ARG A 116 8.55 22.07 12.86
CA ARG A 116 9.05 22.19 11.48
C ARG A 116 7.93 22.57 10.50
N MET A 117 8.31 23.16 9.34
CA MET A 117 7.38 23.52 8.26
C MET A 117 7.85 22.96 6.92
N VAL A 118 6.92 22.46 6.12
CA VAL A 118 7.15 21.99 4.74
C VAL A 118 6.45 22.91 3.76
N ARG A 119 7.15 23.29 2.70
CA ARG A 119 6.69 24.14 1.61
C ARG A 119 6.75 23.35 0.30
N LEU A 120 5.63 22.79 -0.13
CA LEU A 120 5.50 22.01 -1.35
C LEU A 120 5.21 22.94 -2.54
N ASP A 121 5.77 22.65 -3.72
CA ASP A 121 5.53 23.39 -4.95
C ASP A 121 5.81 24.89 -4.81
N VAL A 122 7.07 25.22 -4.56
CA VAL A 122 7.48 26.61 -4.40
C VAL A 122 8.50 27.03 -5.45
N TYR A 123 8.48 28.32 -5.81
CA TYR A 123 9.45 28.91 -6.72
C TYR A 123 10.71 29.32 -5.95
N PRO A 124 11.94 29.03 -6.49
CA PRO A 124 13.19 29.41 -5.82
C PRO A 124 13.29 30.90 -5.56
N SER A 125 13.56 31.28 -4.30
CA SER A 125 13.68 32.68 -3.87
C SER A 125 14.61 32.82 -2.66
N SER A 126 14.86 34.06 -2.27
CA SER A 126 15.64 34.37 -1.06
C SER A 126 14.99 33.84 0.23
N GLU A 127 13.67 33.58 0.24
CA GLU A 127 12.96 32.96 1.37
C GLU A 127 13.40 31.49 1.61
N PHE A 128 13.98 30.88 0.58
CA PHE A 128 14.53 29.54 0.62
C PHE A 128 16.07 29.53 0.50
N GLY A 129 16.72 30.71 0.65
CA GLY A 129 18.17 30.84 0.47
C GLY A 129 18.66 30.45 -0.90
N SER A 130 17.81 30.55 -1.93
CA SER A 130 18.01 30.08 -3.27
C SER A 130 17.60 31.15 -4.31
N GLN A 131 17.93 30.87 -5.56
CA GLN A 131 17.45 31.59 -6.74
C GLN A 131 17.23 30.61 -7.89
N PRO A 132 16.45 30.97 -8.93
CA PRO A 132 16.38 30.18 -10.15
C PRO A 132 17.78 30.01 -10.76
N ALA A 133 18.10 28.80 -11.22
CA ALA A 133 19.36 28.53 -11.88
C ALA A 133 19.47 29.33 -13.19
N VAL A 134 20.70 29.74 -13.56
CA VAL A 134 20.95 30.56 -14.76
C VAL A 134 20.38 29.91 -16.01
N GLY A 135 19.57 30.67 -16.77
CA GLY A 135 18.90 30.21 -17.98
C GLY A 135 17.49 29.64 -17.73
N SER A 136 17.02 29.52 -16.48
CA SER A 136 15.61 29.32 -16.23
C SER A 136 14.91 30.67 -16.32
N ASP A 137 14.15 30.92 -17.38
CA ASP A 137 13.20 32.04 -17.42
C ASP A 137 12.05 31.81 -16.43
N GLY A 138 12.34 31.06 -15.36
CA GLY A 138 11.45 30.73 -14.28
C GLY A 138 10.58 29.52 -14.50
N CYS A 139 10.76 28.75 -15.55
CA CYS A 139 9.87 27.62 -15.79
C CYS A 139 10.52 26.49 -16.58
N CYS A 140 10.17 25.53 -16.38
CA CYS A 140 9.79 24.22 -16.33
C CYS A 140 8.86 23.86 -17.49
N GLU A 141 9.35 23.09 -18.34
CA GLU A 141 8.50 22.42 -19.29
C GLU A 141 8.04 21.11 -18.63
N SER A 142 6.74 20.98 -18.36
CA SER A 142 6.17 19.74 -17.79
C SER A 142 6.38 18.50 -18.71
N GLU A 143 6.71 18.72 -19.98
CA GLU A 143 7.02 17.67 -20.93
C GLU A 143 8.53 17.27 -20.94
N VAL A 144 9.37 18.01 -20.21
CA VAL A 144 10.79 17.68 -20.09
C VAL A 144 10.99 16.76 -18.89
N ASP A 145 11.55 15.58 -19.14
CA ASP A 145 11.98 14.70 -18.07
C ASP A 145 13.36 15.10 -17.57
N GLN A 146 13.41 15.74 -16.43
CA GLN A 146 14.64 16.03 -15.70
C GLN A 146 14.58 15.26 -14.37
N PRO A 147 15.09 14.01 -14.30
CA PRO A 147 14.92 13.16 -13.14
C PRO A 147 15.37 13.83 -11.86
N LEU A 148 14.56 13.69 -10.81
CA LEU A 148 14.87 14.19 -9.46
C LEU A 148 15.44 13.04 -8.61
N LEU A 149 16.53 13.30 -7.90
CA LEU A 149 17.15 12.37 -6.97
C LEU A 149 17.33 12.97 -5.58
N ILE A 150 17.36 12.13 -4.56
CA ILE A 150 17.81 12.49 -3.21
C ILE A 150 19.34 12.51 -3.23
N SER A 151 19.95 13.65 -2.90
CA SER A 151 21.39 13.82 -2.83
C SER A 151 21.97 13.68 -1.42
N ASP A 152 21.15 13.93 -0.40
CA ASP A 152 21.52 13.82 1.02
C ASP A 152 20.29 13.46 1.88
N ASP A 153 20.33 12.30 2.53
CA ASP A 153 19.27 11.76 3.39
C ASP A 153 19.56 11.91 4.90
N SER A 154 20.65 12.56 5.26
CA SER A 154 21.15 12.66 6.65
C SER A 154 20.17 13.32 7.62
N GLU A 155 19.24 14.14 7.14
CA GLU A 155 18.22 14.81 7.95
C GLU A 155 16.91 14.01 8.12
N PHE A 156 16.78 12.90 7.37
CA PHE A 156 15.60 12.01 7.40
C PHE A 156 15.98 10.53 7.21
N PRO A 157 16.97 10.01 7.96
CA PRO A 157 17.51 8.66 7.73
C PRO A 157 16.48 7.55 7.90
N THR A 158 15.44 7.78 8.72
CA THR A 158 14.33 6.82 8.94
C THR A 158 13.41 6.66 7.73
N ALA A 159 13.53 7.52 6.71
CA ALA A 159 12.82 7.35 5.44
C ALA A 159 13.35 6.14 4.64
N ASN A 160 14.61 5.71 4.86
CA ASN A 160 15.26 4.58 4.17
C ASN A 160 15.16 4.66 2.64
N LEU A 161 15.33 5.87 2.10
CA LEU A 161 15.37 6.14 0.67
C LEU A 161 16.82 6.07 0.18
N LYS A 162 17.03 5.54 -1.03
CA LYS A 162 18.38 5.47 -1.63
C LYS A 162 18.77 6.79 -2.27
N THR A 163 19.94 7.28 -1.92
CA THR A 163 20.52 8.45 -2.56
C THR A 163 20.98 8.14 -3.99
N GLY A 164 20.89 9.12 -4.89
CA GLY A 164 21.35 9.02 -6.27
C GLY A 164 20.44 8.26 -7.23
N ALA A 165 19.31 7.74 -6.77
CA ALA A 165 18.30 7.12 -7.62
C ALA A 165 17.28 8.15 -8.09
N GLY A 166 17.26 8.45 -9.39
CA GLY A 166 16.37 9.46 -9.96
C GLY A 166 14.95 8.94 -10.23
N VAL A 167 13.95 9.77 -9.99
CA VAL A 167 12.55 9.55 -10.39
C VAL A 167 12.17 10.54 -11.47
N SER A 168 11.34 10.11 -12.43
CA SER A 168 10.87 10.96 -13.54
C SER A 168 10.05 12.15 -13.04
N THR A 169 10.24 13.31 -13.66
CA THR A 169 9.47 14.54 -13.42
C THR A 169 8.47 14.85 -14.53
N VAL A 170 8.31 13.96 -15.51
CA VAL A 170 7.38 14.16 -16.64
C VAL A 170 5.97 14.48 -16.13
N GLY A 171 5.39 15.53 -16.72
CA GLY A 171 4.06 16.04 -16.35
C GLY A 171 4.07 17.01 -15.16
N LEU A 172 5.14 17.08 -14.38
CA LEU A 172 5.27 18.00 -13.25
C LEU A 172 6.05 19.26 -13.65
N TRP A 173 5.52 20.41 -13.26
CA TRP A 173 6.28 21.65 -13.30
C TRP A 173 7.40 21.59 -12.26
N HIS A 174 8.64 21.94 -12.67
CA HIS A 174 9.79 21.94 -11.77
C HIS A 174 10.68 23.15 -12.02
N TYR A 175 11.39 23.61 -10.98
CA TYR A 175 12.07 24.90 -10.96
C TYR A 175 13.54 24.71 -10.57
N PRO A 176 14.43 24.38 -11.55
CA PRO A 176 15.86 24.24 -11.28
C PRO A 176 16.43 25.43 -10.53
N ALA A 177 17.08 25.19 -9.39
CA ALA A 177 17.55 26.23 -8.50
C ALA A 177 19.05 26.16 -8.21
N GLU A 178 19.60 27.29 -7.72
CA GLU A 178 20.93 27.43 -7.15
C GLU A 178 20.82 27.95 -5.71
N ILE A 179 21.62 27.41 -4.79
CA ILE A 179 21.72 27.92 -3.43
C ILE A 179 22.60 29.19 -3.45
N VAL A 180 22.09 30.27 -2.86
CA VAL A 180 22.82 31.56 -2.73
C VAL A 180 23.32 31.83 -1.33
N ASP A 181 22.72 31.23 -0.31
CA ASP A 181 23.14 31.36 1.09
C ASP A 181 23.32 29.98 1.75
N THR A 182 24.54 29.46 1.71
CA THR A 182 24.92 28.18 2.31
C THR A 182 25.02 28.20 3.82
N SER A 183 24.91 29.40 4.47
CA SER A 183 24.96 29.52 5.93
C SER A 183 23.67 29.08 6.59
N ILE A 184 22.55 29.11 5.85
CA ILE A 184 21.21 28.79 6.32
C ILE A 184 20.54 27.68 5.48
N THR A 185 21.15 27.26 4.37
CA THR A 185 20.51 26.41 3.36
C THR A 185 21.39 25.23 2.98
N LYS A 186 20.78 24.03 2.98
CA LYS A 186 21.38 22.77 2.55
C LYS A 186 20.47 22.10 1.50
N ALA A 187 21.03 21.66 0.37
CA ALA A 187 20.28 20.83 -0.57
C ALA A 187 20.13 19.40 -0.01
N PHE A 188 18.96 18.80 -0.22
CA PHE A 188 18.72 17.37 0.01
C PHE A 188 18.29 16.63 -1.26
N ALA A 189 17.81 17.38 -2.27
CA ALA A 189 17.39 16.85 -3.55
C ALA A 189 17.94 17.69 -4.70
N GLU A 190 18.24 17.01 -5.82
CA GLU A 190 18.78 17.62 -7.03
C GLU A 190 18.07 17.08 -8.26
N PHE A 191 18.00 17.91 -9.31
CA PHE A 191 17.62 17.50 -10.66
C PHE A 191 18.87 17.06 -11.43
N GLU A 192 18.75 15.96 -12.20
CA GLU A 192 19.79 15.49 -13.09
C GLU A 192 20.02 16.44 -14.27
N PRO A 193 21.22 16.45 -14.88
CA PRO A 193 21.48 17.22 -16.08
C PRO A 193 20.54 16.82 -17.22
N GLN A 194 19.87 17.80 -17.83
CA GLN A 194 18.97 17.58 -18.96
C GLN A 194 18.86 18.85 -19.83
N GLY A 195 18.90 18.71 -21.14
CA GLY A 195 18.69 19.80 -22.09
C GLY A 195 19.71 20.94 -21.91
N GLN A 196 19.22 22.12 -21.53
CA GLN A 196 20.07 23.30 -21.25
C GLN A 196 20.85 23.20 -19.94
N TRP A 197 20.44 22.31 -19.04
CA TRP A 197 21.09 22.07 -17.75
C TRP A 197 22.17 21.02 -17.92
N THR A 198 23.44 21.44 -18.00
CA THR A 198 24.59 20.54 -18.20
C THR A 198 25.16 20.00 -16.89
N GLU A 199 24.72 20.53 -15.76
CA GLU A 199 25.09 20.12 -14.41
C GLU A 199 23.82 19.93 -13.57
N ARG A 200 23.93 19.24 -12.44
CA ARG A 200 22.84 19.10 -11.49
C ARG A 200 22.42 20.45 -10.95
N THR A 201 21.14 20.62 -10.70
CA THR A 201 20.53 21.80 -10.08
C THR A 201 19.75 21.41 -8.84
N THR A 202 19.56 22.33 -7.91
CA THR A 202 18.85 22.07 -6.67
C THR A 202 17.34 21.87 -6.94
N ALA A 203 16.77 20.79 -6.40
CA ALA A 203 15.35 20.46 -6.46
C ALA A 203 14.63 20.63 -5.13
N GLY A 204 15.36 20.59 -4.02
CA GLY A 204 14.81 20.77 -2.68
C GLY A 204 15.86 21.18 -1.66
N VAL A 205 15.45 21.97 -0.69
CA VAL A 205 16.33 22.53 0.35
C VAL A 205 15.74 22.42 1.75
N ILE A 206 16.63 22.32 2.73
CA ILE A 206 16.32 22.52 4.14
C ILE A 206 16.97 23.82 4.58
N ASN A 207 16.19 24.69 5.23
CA ASN A 207 16.67 25.96 5.79
C ASN A 207 16.63 25.93 7.32
N ASN A 208 17.61 26.62 7.94
CA ASN A 208 17.60 26.91 9.38
C ASN A 208 17.84 28.41 9.61
N PHE A 209 16.78 29.10 10.00
CA PHE A 209 16.81 30.51 10.30
C PHE A 209 16.88 30.76 11.82
N ASN A 210 18.03 30.45 12.44
CA ASN A 210 18.26 30.61 13.89
C ASN A 210 17.26 29.78 14.74
N GLY A 211 17.05 28.53 14.38
CA GLY A 211 16.15 27.61 15.08
C GLY A 211 14.81 27.40 14.39
N ARG A 212 14.36 28.31 13.51
CA ARG A 212 13.20 28.06 12.65
C ARG A 212 13.60 27.20 11.46
N GLN A 213 13.05 26.01 11.35
CA GLN A 213 13.39 25.05 10.32
C GLN A 213 12.27 24.92 9.28
N GLN A 214 12.62 24.90 7.99
CA GLN A 214 11.70 24.61 6.90
C GLN A 214 12.36 23.73 5.84
N MET A 215 11.54 22.93 5.14
CA MET A 215 11.91 22.14 3.96
C MET A 215 11.10 22.65 2.77
N ALA A 216 11.73 22.88 1.64
CA ALA A 216 11.08 23.42 0.45
C ALA A 216 11.38 22.55 -0.78
N PHE A 217 10.37 22.36 -1.62
CA PHE A 217 10.43 21.56 -2.85
C PHE A 217 10.17 22.46 -4.06
N PHE A 218 11.11 22.46 -5.00
CA PHE A 218 11.04 23.24 -6.24
C PHE A 218 10.44 22.45 -7.40
N ILE A 219 9.33 21.76 -7.13
CA ILE A 219 8.60 20.92 -8.06
C ILE A 219 7.11 20.90 -7.67
N SER A 220 6.22 20.90 -8.66
CA SER A 220 4.78 20.80 -8.43
C SER A 220 4.38 19.45 -7.82
N TRP A 221 3.21 19.42 -7.21
CA TRP A 221 2.77 18.30 -6.37
C TRP A 221 1.48 17.68 -6.89
N ALA A 222 1.48 16.35 -7.13
CA ALA A 222 0.33 15.63 -7.66
C ALA A 222 0.41 14.14 -7.25
N THR A 223 -0.08 13.80 -6.04
CA THR A 223 -0.02 12.43 -5.52
C THR A 223 -1.00 11.48 -6.17
N ASP A 224 -2.02 11.98 -6.84
CA ASP A 224 -3.04 11.21 -7.55
C ASP A 224 -2.49 10.50 -8.81
N TRP A 225 -1.46 11.06 -9.48
CA TRP A 225 -0.91 10.45 -10.69
C TRP A 225 0.63 10.40 -10.75
N ALA A 226 1.37 11.28 -10.06
CA ALA A 226 2.82 11.38 -10.18
C ALA A 226 3.57 10.47 -9.20
N LEU A 227 4.42 9.59 -9.73
CA LEU A 227 5.31 8.76 -8.92
C LEU A 227 6.26 9.61 -8.07
N ALA A 228 6.83 10.70 -8.62
CA ALA A 228 7.75 11.58 -7.92
C ALA A 228 7.13 12.18 -6.65
N SER A 229 5.88 12.66 -6.69
CA SER A 229 5.19 13.22 -5.52
C SER A 229 4.97 12.15 -4.44
N ASN A 230 4.58 10.93 -4.83
CA ASN A 230 4.41 9.81 -3.90
C ASN A 230 5.75 9.36 -3.29
N TYR A 231 6.85 9.40 -4.04
CA TYR A 231 8.19 9.13 -3.52
C TYR A 231 8.65 10.21 -2.53
N LEU A 232 8.51 11.49 -2.91
CA LEU A 232 8.98 12.62 -2.11
C LEU A 232 8.19 12.86 -0.81
N GLN A 233 6.94 12.38 -0.71
CA GLN A 233 6.18 12.50 0.53
C GLN A 233 6.86 11.81 1.72
N HIS A 234 7.60 10.71 1.48
CA HIS A 234 8.34 10.02 2.53
C HIS A 234 9.52 10.83 3.06
N VAL A 235 10.12 11.70 2.25
CA VAL A 235 11.18 12.63 2.65
C VAL A 235 10.66 13.60 3.71
N TRP A 236 9.62 14.37 3.35
CA TRP A 236 9.16 15.42 4.20
C TRP A 236 8.40 14.92 5.44
N ILE A 237 7.68 13.80 5.35
CA ILE A 237 7.00 13.20 6.51
C ILE A 237 8.01 12.83 7.59
N HIS A 238 9.05 12.07 7.23
CA HIS A 238 10.09 11.65 8.17
C HIS A 238 10.90 12.84 8.71
N TRP A 239 11.18 13.84 7.87
CA TRP A 239 11.85 15.06 8.30
C TRP A 239 10.97 15.90 9.23
N LEU A 240 9.70 16.16 8.85
CA LEU A 240 8.77 17.00 9.59
C LEU A 240 8.54 16.47 11.01
N THR A 241 8.35 15.16 11.12
CA THR A 241 8.03 14.45 12.36
C THR A 241 9.27 13.98 13.14
N ARG A 242 10.47 14.21 12.62
CA ARG A 242 11.72 13.64 13.18
C ARG A 242 11.71 12.11 13.25
N GLY A 243 10.90 11.45 12.43
CA GLY A 243 10.67 10.02 12.48
C GLY A 243 9.86 9.54 13.69
N ILE A 244 9.16 10.44 14.39
CA ILE A 244 8.29 10.13 15.54
C ILE A 244 6.85 10.45 15.13
N PHE A 245 5.99 9.45 14.95
CA PHE A 245 4.59 9.66 14.56
C PHE A 245 3.69 8.47 14.90
N SER A 246 2.39 8.71 15.08
CA SER A 246 1.38 7.64 15.05
C SER A 246 1.29 7.10 13.63
N GLY A 247 1.18 5.78 13.51
CA GLY A 247 1.16 5.11 12.21
C GLY A 247 2.45 4.37 11.88
N ALA A 248 2.48 3.71 10.73
CA ALA A 248 3.59 2.88 10.30
C ALA A 248 3.70 2.81 8.78
N ARG A 249 4.94 2.60 8.27
CA ARG A 249 5.18 2.21 6.89
C ARG A 249 5.35 0.70 6.82
N LYS A 250 4.52 0.04 6.02
CA LYS A 250 4.68 -1.36 5.62
C LYS A 250 4.31 -1.51 4.15
N ILE A 251 5.17 -2.16 3.38
CA ILE A 251 4.96 -2.36 1.95
C ILE A 251 4.42 -3.75 1.71
N TYR A 252 3.25 -3.83 1.09
CA TYR A 252 2.60 -5.08 0.74
C TYR A 252 2.53 -5.24 -0.77
N LEU A 253 3.04 -6.37 -1.26
CA LEU A 253 2.97 -6.80 -2.65
C LEU A 253 2.38 -8.21 -2.68
N SER A 254 1.06 -8.30 -2.66
CA SER A 254 0.32 -9.55 -2.68
C SER A 254 -0.23 -9.77 -4.09
N THR A 255 0.22 -10.82 -4.78
CA THR A 255 -0.27 -11.19 -6.10
C THR A 255 -1.21 -12.37 -5.97
N GLN A 256 -2.43 -12.25 -6.50
CA GLN A 256 -3.46 -13.28 -6.50
C GLN A 256 -3.70 -13.77 -7.91
N VAL A 257 -3.66 -15.09 -8.11
CA VAL A 257 -3.83 -15.74 -9.41
C VAL A 257 -5.15 -16.48 -9.42
N ASP A 258 -6.06 -16.02 -10.25
CA ASP A 258 -7.39 -16.60 -10.44
C ASP A 258 -7.35 -17.78 -11.43
N ASP A 259 -8.40 -18.60 -11.49
CA ASP A 259 -8.66 -19.65 -12.49
C ASP A 259 -7.68 -20.83 -12.49
N VAL A 260 -6.99 -21.12 -11.38
CA VAL A 260 -5.81 -22.01 -11.35
C VAL A 260 -6.02 -23.38 -12.01
N HIS A 261 -7.22 -23.97 -11.94
CA HIS A 261 -7.53 -25.28 -12.55
C HIS A 261 -8.31 -25.20 -13.85
N LEU A 262 -8.68 -23.99 -14.29
CA LEU A 262 -9.47 -23.80 -15.51
C LEU A 262 -8.59 -23.76 -16.76
N SER A 263 -9.17 -24.05 -17.94
CA SER A 263 -8.59 -23.73 -19.24
C SER A 263 -9.07 -22.35 -19.68
N THR A 264 -8.16 -21.53 -20.22
CA THR A 264 -8.47 -20.18 -20.68
C THR A 264 -8.30 -20.08 -22.20
N GLU A 265 -9.34 -19.65 -22.93
CA GLU A 265 -9.20 -19.28 -24.34
C GLU A 265 -8.39 -17.99 -24.45
N LEU A 266 -7.32 -18.02 -25.26
CA LEU A 266 -6.40 -16.90 -25.38
C LEU A 266 -6.92 -15.81 -26.34
N TYR A 267 -6.74 -14.53 -25.96
CA TYR A 267 -7.04 -13.41 -26.85
C TYR A 267 -6.22 -13.46 -28.14
N HIS A 268 -4.95 -13.86 -28.02
CA HIS A 268 -4.07 -14.00 -29.16
C HIS A 268 -3.00 -15.09 -28.92
N PRO A 269 -2.85 -16.03 -29.86
CA PRO A 269 -3.64 -16.26 -31.08
C PRO A 269 -5.06 -16.77 -30.77
N ALA A 270 -6.07 -16.17 -31.40
CA ALA A 270 -7.46 -16.58 -31.21
C ALA A 270 -7.69 -18.06 -31.55
N GLY A 271 -8.55 -18.75 -30.81
CA GLY A 271 -8.85 -20.17 -30.98
C GLY A 271 -7.75 -21.08 -30.43
N THR A 272 -6.89 -20.59 -29.56
CA THR A 272 -5.95 -21.38 -28.74
C THR A 272 -6.34 -21.28 -27.28
N GLU A 273 -6.01 -22.31 -26.52
CA GLU A 273 -6.28 -22.40 -25.09
C GLU A 273 -4.99 -22.68 -24.34
N PHE A 274 -4.97 -22.25 -23.08
CA PHE A 274 -3.90 -22.59 -22.15
C PHE A 274 -4.48 -22.99 -20.80
N ARG A 275 -3.91 -24.04 -20.20
CA ARG A 275 -4.14 -24.46 -18.83
C ARG A 275 -2.79 -24.62 -18.13
N LEU A 276 -2.70 -24.14 -16.89
CA LEU A 276 -1.51 -24.19 -16.06
C LEU A 276 -1.00 -25.64 -15.90
N ARG A 277 0.32 -25.81 -15.89
CA ARG A 277 1.00 -27.10 -15.82
C ARG A 277 1.90 -27.22 -14.59
N PRO A 278 2.17 -28.43 -14.07
CA PRO A 278 3.15 -28.64 -13.00
C PRO A 278 4.52 -27.98 -13.26
N ALA A 279 5.03 -28.03 -14.48
CA ALA A 279 6.31 -27.43 -14.85
C ALA A 279 6.32 -25.90 -14.70
N ASP A 280 5.20 -25.24 -14.97
CA ASP A 280 5.05 -23.79 -14.76
C ASP A 280 5.10 -23.46 -13.25
N LEU A 281 4.45 -24.27 -12.41
CA LEU A 281 4.50 -24.11 -10.94
C LEU A 281 5.91 -24.35 -10.38
N ASP A 282 6.62 -25.40 -10.78
CA ASP A 282 7.99 -25.68 -10.37
C ASP A 282 8.94 -24.49 -10.67
N ALA A 283 8.73 -23.87 -11.84
CA ALA A 283 9.48 -22.69 -12.23
C ALA A 283 9.17 -21.48 -11.33
N HIS A 284 7.89 -21.28 -10.96
CA HIS A 284 7.51 -20.19 -10.04
C HIS A 284 8.02 -20.44 -8.62
N VAL A 285 8.03 -21.66 -8.10
CA VAL A 285 8.64 -22.00 -6.80
C VAL A 285 10.13 -21.58 -6.77
N SER A 286 10.86 -21.94 -7.82
CA SER A 286 12.27 -21.60 -7.95
C SER A 286 12.51 -20.10 -8.06
N TRP A 287 11.70 -19.42 -8.85
CA TRP A 287 11.79 -17.97 -9.05
C TRP A 287 11.39 -17.17 -7.79
N GLN A 288 10.35 -17.57 -7.04
CA GLN A 288 10.01 -16.93 -5.76
C GLN A 288 11.18 -16.94 -4.78
N ALA A 289 11.93 -18.07 -4.71
CA ALA A 289 13.12 -18.16 -3.87
C ALA A 289 14.22 -17.20 -4.33
N ASP A 290 14.40 -17.03 -5.65
CA ASP A 290 15.37 -16.09 -6.23
C ASP A 290 14.98 -14.63 -5.95
N VAL A 291 13.71 -14.24 -6.20
CA VAL A 291 13.19 -12.90 -5.88
C VAL A 291 13.42 -12.57 -4.41
N ASN A 292 13.02 -13.46 -3.49
CA ASN A 292 13.20 -13.25 -2.05
C ASN A 292 14.66 -13.06 -1.66
N SER A 293 15.60 -13.71 -2.37
CA SER A 293 17.04 -13.56 -2.11
C SER A 293 17.59 -12.17 -2.50
N ARG A 294 16.91 -11.46 -3.38
CA ARG A 294 17.29 -10.14 -3.91
C ARG A 294 16.56 -8.98 -3.24
N LEU A 295 15.43 -9.24 -2.60
CA LEU A 295 14.67 -8.24 -1.86
C LEU A 295 15.41 -7.81 -0.57
N PRO A 296 15.14 -6.60 -0.03
CA PRO A 296 15.69 -6.12 1.23
C PRO A 296 15.45 -7.08 2.40
N ALA A 297 16.35 -7.08 3.38
CA ALA A 297 16.25 -7.94 4.55
C ALA A 297 14.89 -7.76 5.28
N GLY A 298 14.24 -8.87 5.63
CA GLY A 298 12.91 -8.89 6.24
C GLY A 298 11.75 -8.98 5.24
N SER A 299 12.06 -9.03 3.94
CA SER A 299 11.05 -9.28 2.90
C SER A 299 10.58 -10.74 2.91
N GLU A 300 9.33 -10.93 2.53
CA GLU A 300 8.73 -12.24 2.29
C GLU A 300 7.67 -12.10 1.20
N TYR A 301 8.00 -12.53 -0.01
CA TYR A 301 7.10 -12.53 -1.15
C TYR A 301 6.66 -13.96 -1.48
N PHE A 302 5.37 -14.16 -1.70
CA PHE A 302 4.76 -15.38 -2.22
C PHE A 302 3.54 -15.04 -3.07
N ILE A 303 3.18 -15.96 -3.98
CA ILE A 303 1.99 -15.88 -4.82
C ILE A 303 0.82 -16.56 -4.07
N GLU A 304 -0.38 -16.00 -4.15
CA GLU A 304 -1.62 -16.65 -3.72
C GLU A 304 -2.38 -17.18 -4.93
N LEU A 305 -2.86 -18.43 -4.83
CA LEU A 305 -3.56 -19.18 -5.88
C LEU A 305 -5.03 -19.36 -5.50
N ALA A 306 -5.93 -18.97 -6.41
CA ALA A 306 -7.37 -19.09 -6.25
C ALA A 306 -7.89 -20.30 -7.07
N HIS A 307 -8.52 -21.25 -6.40
CA HIS A 307 -8.76 -22.59 -6.92
C HIS A 307 -10.22 -22.86 -7.28
N ASN A 308 -10.45 -23.47 -8.44
CA ASN A 308 -11.75 -23.98 -8.92
C ASN A 308 -11.70 -25.52 -9.04
N GLY A 309 -12.34 -26.23 -8.13
CA GLY A 309 -12.26 -27.70 -8.06
C GLY A 309 -12.84 -28.42 -9.27
N ASN A 310 -13.86 -27.86 -9.93
CA ASN A 310 -14.47 -28.45 -11.12
C ASN A 310 -13.48 -28.64 -12.27
N GLY A 311 -12.56 -27.69 -12.46
CA GLY A 311 -11.54 -27.82 -13.52
C GLY A 311 -10.62 -29.03 -13.36
N ALA A 312 -10.37 -29.47 -12.12
CA ALA A 312 -9.64 -30.73 -11.90
C ALA A 312 -10.49 -31.97 -12.24
N ILE A 313 -11.82 -31.94 -12.03
CA ILE A 313 -12.74 -33.00 -12.42
C ILE A 313 -12.83 -33.09 -13.95
N GLU A 314 -13.00 -31.94 -14.63
CA GLU A 314 -13.04 -31.87 -16.09
C GLU A 314 -11.76 -32.43 -16.71
N ALA A 315 -10.60 -32.03 -16.23
CA ALA A 315 -9.32 -32.54 -16.70
C ALA A 315 -9.16 -34.07 -16.46
N ALA A 316 -9.63 -34.56 -15.31
CA ALA A 316 -9.62 -35.98 -14.99
C ALA A 316 -10.49 -36.82 -15.95
N LEU A 317 -11.61 -36.27 -16.41
CA LEU A 317 -12.51 -36.90 -17.37
C LEU A 317 -11.91 -36.99 -18.78
N GLU A 318 -11.02 -36.08 -19.15
CA GLU A 318 -10.36 -36.06 -20.45
C GLU A 318 -9.21 -37.08 -20.58
N ILE A 319 -8.66 -37.59 -19.46
CA ILE A 319 -7.47 -38.46 -19.47
C ILE A 319 -7.71 -39.83 -20.12
N SER A 320 -8.92 -40.40 -20.01
CA SER A 320 -9.22 -41.74 -20.53
C SER A 320 -10.70 -41.94 -20.85
N ASP A 321 -11.00 -42.94 -21.73
CA ASP A 321 -12.37 -43.39 -22.05
C ASP A 321 -13.05 -44.11 -20.86
N ASP A 322 -12.32 -44.38 -19.77
CA ASP A 322 -12.81 -44.97 -18.52
C ASP A 322 -12.17 -44.20 -17.34
N PRO A 323 -12.64 -42.95 -17.07
CA PRO A 323 -12.05 -42.10 -16.05
C PRO A 323 -12.32 -42.67 -14.65
N PRO A 324 -11.43 -42.36 -13.67
CA PRO A 324 -11.60 -42.79 -12.27
C PRO A 324 -12.68 -41.99 -11.52
N CYS A 325 -13.55 -41.32 -12.25
CA CYS A 325 -14.58 -40.44 -11.74
C CYS A 325 -15.95 -41.10 -11.70
N THR A 326 -16.68 -40.93 -10.60
CA THR A 326 -18.07 -41.35 -10.48
C THR A 326 -18.81 -40.28 -9.69
N PRO A 327 -19.75 -39.54 -10.31
CA PRO A 327 -20.21 -39.67 -11.71
C PRO A 327 -19.09 -39.37 -12.75
N ASP A 328 -19.28 -39.87 -13.99
CA ASP A 328 -18.35 -39.74 -15.11
C ASP A 328 -18.61 -38.48 -15.95
N TYR A 329 -19.10 -37.43 -15.32
CA TYR A 329 -19.32 -36.07 -15.87
C TYR A 329 -19.10 -35.03 -14.79
N ALA A 330 -18.73 -33.80 -15.20
CA ALA A 330 -18.54 -32.63 -14.34
C ALA A 330 -19.83 -31.79 -14.28
N VAL A 331 -19.81 -30.73 -13.46
CA VAL A 331 -20.88 -29.72 -13.47
C VAL A 331 -20.63 -28.76 -14.64
N TYR A 332 -21.66 -28.56 -15.45
CA TYR A 332 -21.61 -27.60 -16.57
C TYR A 332 -22.85 -26.71 -16.53
N TYR A 333 -22.68 -25.47 -16.93
CA TYR A 333 -23.76 -24.50 -17.03
C TYR A 333 -23.56 -23.56 -18.21
N ASP A 334 -24.66 -22.97 -18.69
CA ASP A 334 -24.71 -21.97 -19.74
C ASP A 334 -25.21 -20.66 -19.15
N LEU A 335 -24.40 -19.60 -19.16
CA LEU A 335 -24.72 -18.31 -18.54
C LEU A 335 -24.98 -17.22 -19.57
N PRO A 336 -26.15 -16.58 -19.54
CA PRO A 336 -26.29 -15.24 -20.13
C PRO A 336 -25.66 -14.19 -19.19
N ASP A 337 -24.85 -13.29 -19.74
CA ASP A 337 -24.28 -12.15 -19.01
C ASP A 337 -25.37 -11.32 -18.34
N ALA A 338 -25.15 -10.99 -17.07
CA ALA A 338 -25.95 -10.02 -16.33
C ALA A 338 -25.14 -8.72 -16.07
N PRO A 339 -25.77 -7.54 -15.98
CA PRO A 339 -25.05 -6.30 -15.70
C PRO A 339 -24.35 -6.38 -14.33
N TYR A 340 -23.08 -6.01 -14.26
CA TYR A 340 -22.26 -6.09 -13.06
C TYR A 340 -22.83 -5.35 -11.85
N GLU A 341 -23.34 -4.14 -12.06
CA GLU A 341 -23.87 -3.28 -11.00
C GLU A 341 -25.37 -3.46 -10.78
N TRP A 342 -25.98 -4.52 -11.32
CA TRP A 342 -27.38 -4.78 -11.16
C TRP A 342 -27.67 -5.40 -9.79
N LYS A 343 -28.45 -4.67 -8.97
CA LYS A 343 -28.94 -5.22 -7.71
C LYS A 343 -30.09 -6.21 -7.98
N LYS A 344 -29.80 -7.47 -7.83
CA LYS A 344 -30.75 -8.56 -8.07
C LYS A 344 -31.88 -8.55 -7.03
N PRO A 345 -33.17 -8.63 -7.43
CA PRO A 345 -34.25 -8.82 -6.48
C PRO A 345 -34.10 -10.15 -5.71
N LEU A 346 -34.26 -10.11 -4.39
CA LEU A 346 -34.11 -11.29 -3.54
C LEU A 346 -35.12 -12.39 -3.88
N GLY A 347 -34.69 -13.65 -3.79
CA GLY A 347 -35.49 -14.81 -4.10
C GLY A 347 -35.80 -14.98 -5.58
N THR A 348 -35.08 -14.29 -6.45
CA THR A 348 -35.13 -14.45 -7.91
C THR A 348 -33.80 -15.00 -8.43
N GLY A 349 -33.69 -15.15 -9.74
CA GLY A 349 -32.49 -15.62 -10.40
C GLY A 349 -32.77 -16.87 -11.21
N ILE A 350 -31.72 -17.41 -11.80
CA ILE A 350 -31.73 -18.63 -12.60
C ILE A 350 -30.96 -19.69 -11.82
N ASP A 351 -31.58 -20.87 -11.66
CA ASP A 351 -30.84 -22.05 -11.19
C ASP A 351 -30.03 -22.61 -12.36
N TYR A 352 -28.71 -22.56 -12.26
CA TYR A 352 -27.79 -23.05 -13.27
C TYR A 352 -27.36 -24.48 -12.96
N TRP A 353 -27.30 -24.84 -11.68
CA TRP A 353 -26.98 -26.18 -11.23
C TRP A 353 -28.21 -27.09 -11.37
N ASP A 354 -28.04 -28.21 -12.05
CA ASP A 354 -29.10 -29.24 -12.20
C ASP A 354 -29.57 -29.74 -10.82
N ASP A 355 -30.86 -30.14 -10.75
CA ASP A 355 -31.52 -30.61 -9.51
C ASP A 355 -30.85 -31.83 -8.88
N GLU A 356 -30.06 -32.59 -9.65
CA GLU A 356 -29.37 -33.81 -9.19
C GLU A 356 -28.15 -33.54 -8.32
N TRP A 357 -27.61 -32.31 -8.32
CA TRP A 357 -26.45 -31.94 -7.55
C TRP A 357 -26.87 -31.48 -6.15
N ASP A 358 -26.65 -32.36 -5.13
CA ASP A 358 -26.92 -32.03 -3.72
C ASP A 358 -25.66 -32.07 -2.85
N GLU A 359 -24.70 -32.95 -3.13
CA GLU A 359 -23.48 -33.18 -2.38
C GLU A 359 -22.30 -33.46 -3.32
N TYR A 360 -21.10 -33.07 -2.96
CA TYR A 360 -19.86 -33.36 -3.70
C TYR A 360 -19.63 -34.89 -3.79
N PRO A 361 -19.72 -35.52 -4.97
CA PRO A 361 -19.77 -36.98 -5.06
C PRO A 361 -18.42 -37.65 -5.31
N TRP A 362 -17.41 -36.91 -5.86
CA TRP A 362 -16.18 -37.53 -6.37
C TRP A 362 -15.23 -37.93 -5.26
N GLN A 363 -14.66 -39.14 -5.42
CA GLN A 363 -13.60 -39.62 -4.53
C GLN A 363 -12.25 -39.04 -4.96
N GLU A 364 -11.30 -38.97 -4.03
CA GLU A 364 -9.95 -38.40 -4.23
C GLU A 364 -9.23 -38.85 -5.49
N GLN A 365 -9.43 -40.12 -5.89
CA GLN A 365 -8.83 -40.71 -7.09
C GLN A 365 -9.25 -40.02 -8.40
N CYS A 366 -10.42 -39.39 -8.42
CA CYS A 366 -10.88 -38.62 -9.56
C CYS A 366 -10.07 -37.34 -9.76
N PRO A 367 -10.11 -36.34 -8.90
CA PRO A 367 -9.32 -35.13 -9.10
C PRO A 367 -7.80 -35.38 -9.04
N ALA A 368 -7.34 -36.37 -8.27
CA ALA A 368 -5.93 -36.73 -8.20
C ALA A 368 -5.36 -37.37 -9.49
N SER A 369 -6.19 -37.71 -10.45
CA SER A 369 -5.72 -38.14 -11.78
C SER A 369 -5.37 -36.96 -12.70
N ASP A 370 -5.82 -35.77 -12.41
CA ASP A 370 -5.31 -34.54 -13.03
C ASP A 370 -3.90 -34.24 -12.54
N GLU A 371 -2.93 -34.06 -13.45
CA GLU A 371 -1.53 -33.81 -13.11
C GLU A 371 -1.33 -32.52 -12.29
N LEU A 372 -2.12 -31.48 -12.56
CA LEU A 372 -2.05 -30.22 -11.82
C LEU A 372 -2.56 -30.37 -10.38
N ALA A 373 -3.72 -31.01 -10.20
CA ALA A 373 -4.26 -31.27 -8.87
C ALA A 373 -3.35 -32.26 -8.09
N GLN A 374 -2.80 -33.27 -8.76
CA GLN A 374 -1.84 -34.20 -8.18
C GLN A 374 -0.57 -33.50 -7.65
N TRP A 375 -0.08 -32.48 -8.35
CA TRP A 375 1.09 -31.70 -7.94
C TRP A 375 0.93 -31.08 -6.55
N PHE A 376 -0.27 -30.59 -6.20
CA PHE A 376 -0.59 -30.01 -4.91
C PHE A 376 -0.77 -31.01 -3.76
N LEU A 377 -0.85 -32.31 -4.02
CA LEU A 377 -0.88 -33.33 -2.96
C LEU A 377 0.45 -33.41 -2.19
N ASP A 378 1.56 -33.01 -2.78
CA ASP A 378 2.83 -32.84 -2.06
C ASP A 378 2.77 -31.59 -1.19
N ALA A 379 2.97 -31.73 0.13
CA ALA A 379 2.90 -30.63 1.07
C ALA A 379 3.96 -29.54 0.80
N GLY A 380 5.17 -29.92 0.33
CA GLY A 380 6.23 -28.97 0.02
C GLY A 380 5.89 -28.09 -1.18
N ASN A 381 5.23 -28.67 -2.18
CA ASN A 381 4.74 -27.94 -3.34
C ASN A 381 3.60 -26.98 -2.95
N ARG A 382 2.64 -27.48 -2.21
CA ARG A 382 1.49 -26.72 -1.72
C ARG A 382 1.93 -25.54 -0.85
N ASP A 383 2.80 -25.77 0.12
CA ASP A 383 3.25 -24.74 1.07
C ASP A 383 4.16 -23.66 0.44
N ALA A 384 4.56 -23.81 -0.84
CA ALA A 384 5.28 -22.79 -1.58
C ALA A 384 4.40 -21.58 -1.96
N PHE A 385 3.07 -21.74 -1.92
CA PHE A 385 2.07 -20.73 -2.28
C PHE A 385 1.12 -20.45 -1.11
N ALA A 386 0.35 -19.36 -1.20
CA ALA A 386 -0.87 -19.18 -0.43
C ALA A 386 -2.08 -19.65 -1.27
N HIS A 387 -3.19 -19.94 -0.60
CA HIS A 387 -4.36 -20.55 -1.24
C HIS A 387 -5.66 -19.92 -0.75
N VAL A 388 -6.58 -19.69 -1.70
CA VAL A 388 -7.93 -19.21 -1.48
C VAL A 388 -8.91 -19.92 -2.42
N SER A 389 -10.18 -19.94 -2.08
CA SER A 389 -11.24 -20.48 -2.96
C SER A 389 -11.56 -19.50 -4.09
N HIS A 390 -11.87 -20.04 -5.29
CA HIS A 390 -12.40 -19.28 -6.43
C HIS A 390 -13.74 -19.84 -6.91
N THR A 391 -14.53 -20.42 -5.99
CA THR A 391 -15.73 -21.19 -6.23
C THR A 391 -15.48 -22.49 -6.99
N PHE A 392 -16.49 -23.35 -7.18
CA PHE A 392 -16.26 -24.68 -7.75
C PHE A 392 -16.17 -24.64 -9.27
N THR A 393 -17.19 -24.07 -9.94
CA THR A 393 -17.29 -24.06 -11.41
C THR A 393 -16.90 -22.72 -12.05
N HIS A 394 -16.64 -21.68 -11.25
CA HIS A 394 -16.48 -20.28 -11.69
C HIS A 394 -17.79 -19.69 -12.25
N GLU A 395 -18.94 -20.04 -11.66
CA GLU A 395 -20.24 -19.51 -12.07
C GLU A 395 -20.34 -18.00 -11.82
N GLU A 396 -20.86 -17.25 -12.82
CA GLU A 396 -21.13 -15.82 -12.68
C GLU A 396 -22.36 -15.58 -11.78
N MET A 397 -22.17 -14.97 -10.62
CA MET A 397 -23.14 -14.89 -9.55
C MET A 397 -24.11 -13.71 -9.62
N ASN A 398 -24.07 -12.83 -10.64
CA ASN A 398 -24.94 -11.66 -10.68
C ASN A 398 -26.43 -12.04 -10.75
N ASN A 399 -26.77 -13.15 -11.44
CA ASN A 399 -28.14 -13.63 -11.54
C ASN A 399 -28.32 -15.05 -10.99
N GLY A 400 -27.32 -15.65 -10.36
CA GLY A 400 -27.38 -16.96 -9.71
C GLY A 400 -28.35 -16.93 -8.50
N THR A 401 -28.88 -18.11 -8.16
CA THR A 401 -29.74 -18.28 -7.00
C THR A 401 -28.94 -18.44 -5.70
N TYR A 402 -29.64 -18.42 -4.57
CA TYR A 402 -29.06 -18.80 -3.27
C TYR A 402 -28.52 -20.25 -3.29
N ARG A 403 -29.25 -21.17 -3.97
CA ARG A 403 -28.83 -22.59 -4.07
C ARG A 403 -27.53 -22.71 -4.84
N ASP A 404 -27.41 -22.10 -6.01
CA ASP A 404 -26.21 -22.15 -6.83
C ASP A 404 -25.03 -21.58 -6.07
N ALA A 405 -25.17 -20.39 -5.51
CA ALA A 405 -24.12 -19.76 -4.71
C ALA A 405 -23.67 -20.62 -3.50
N SER A 406 -24.64 -21.37 -2.88
CA SER A 406 -24.30 -22.30 -1.78
C SER A 406 -23.53 -23.51 -2.29
N LEU A 407 -23.94 -24.10 -3.43
CA LEU A 407 -23.28 -25.27 -4.01
C LEU A 407 -21.88 -24.95 -4.51
N GLU A 408 -21.69 -23.79 -5.14
CA GLU A 408 -20.38 -23.28 -5.56
C GLU A 408 -19.38 -23.26 -4.41
N ILE A 409 -19.80 -22.82 -3.21
CA ILE A 409 -18.91 -22.80 -2.05
C ILE A 409 -18.74 -24.19 -1.46
N GLN A 410 -19.84 -24.94 -1.22
CA GLN A 410 -19.79 -26.24 -0.55
C GLN A 410 -18.99 -27.29 -1.35
N PHE A 411 -19.17 -27.34 -2.66
CA PHE A 411 -18.44 -28.26 -3.52
C PHE A 411 -16.95 -27.92 -3.58
N ASN A 412 -16.63 -26.63 -3.69
CA ASN A 412 -15.22 -26.23 -3.68
C ASN A 412 -14.55 -26.48 -2.33
N GLN A 413 -15.24 -26.22 -1.21
CA GLN A 413 -14.73 -26.53 0.13
C GLN A 413 -14.46 -28.03 0.30
N ALA A 414 -15.38 -28.88 -0.16
CA ALA A 414 -15.21 -30.34 -0.10
C ALA A 414 -14.02 -30.82 -0.96
N TRP A 415 -13.84 -30.25 -2.15
CA TRP A 415 -12.69 -30.53 -3.01
C TRP A 415 -11.39 -30.03 -2.40
N LEU A 416 -11.35 -28.79 -1.87
CA LEU A 416 -10.17 -28.21 -1.23
C LEU A 416 -9.73 -29.03 0.01
N GLU A 417 -10.66 -29.49 0.82
CA GLU A 417 -10.38 -30.38 1.95
C GLU A 417 -9.83 -31.72 1.45
N GLN A 418 -10.48 -32.33 0.45
CA GLN A 418 -10.06 -33.61 -0.12
C GLN A 418 -8.65 -33.56 -0.70
N MET A 419 -8.27 -32.46 -1.38
CA MET A 419 -6.94 -32.25 -1.96
C MET A 419 -5.91 -31.72 -0.95
N GLY A 420 -6.30 -31.51 0.31
CA GLY A 420 -5.43 -31.14 1.42
C GLY A 420 -5.05 -29.66 1.46
N PHE A 421 -5.72 -28.78 0.72
CA PHE A 421 -5.43 -27.33 0.76
C PHE A 421 -5.73 -26.70 2.12
N THR A 422 -6.70 -27.25 2.86
CA THR A 422 -7.06 -26.79 4.20
C THR A 422 -5.94 -27.02 5.23
N ASP A 423 -4.97 -27.90 4.93
CA ASP A 423 -3.77 -28.15 5.76
C ASP A 423 -2.56 -27.28 5.36
N ALA A 424 -2.69 -26.46 4.31
CA ALA A 424 -1.61 -25.59 3.86
C ALA A 424 -1.25 -24.51 4.90
N GLN A 425 0.04 -24.15 5.00
CA GLN A 425 0.52 -23.13 5.94
C GLN A 425 -0.11 -21.76 5.69
N ARG A 426 -0.44 -21.45 4.43
CA ARG A 426 -1.02 -20.16 4.01
C ARG A 426 -2.40 -20.39 3.36
N TRP A 427 -3.31 -21.01 4.10
CA TRP A 427 -4.70 -21.19 3.70
C TRP A 427 -5.58 -20.04 4.19
N SER A 428 -6.50 -19.53 3.34
CA SER A 428 -7.49 -18.49 3.63
C SER A 428 -8.91 -19.14 3.71
N PRO A 429 -9.34 -19.60 4.91
CA PRO A 429 -10.59 -20.35 5.07
C PRO A 429 -11.86 -19.52 4.95
N GLU A 430 -11.80 -18.21 5.21
CA GLU A 430 -12.95 -17.29 5.21
C GLU A 430 -13.03 -16.44 3.95
N GLY A 431 -12.07 -16.61 3.03
CA GLY A 431 -11.94 -15.85 1.80
C GLY A 431 -12.44 -16.57 0.54
N ILE A 432 -12.97 -15.78 -0.39
CA ILE A 432 -13.13 -16.20 -1.80
C ILE A 432 -12.71 -15.06 -2.73
N VAL A 433 -12.24 -15.44 -3.93
CA VAL A 433 -12.24 -14.56 -5.10
C VAL A 433 -13.57 -14.83 -5.83
N PRO A 434 -14.49 -13.87 -5.94
CA PRO A 434 -15.73 -14.06 -6.68
C PRO A 434 -15.45 -14.24 -8.17
N PRO A 435 -16.11 -15.20 -8.86
CA PRO A 435 -15.94 -15.39 -10.31
C PRO A 435 -16.20 -14.10 -11.09
N ALA A 436 -15.28 -13.67 -11.94
CA ALA A 436 -15.34 -12.43 -12.70
C ALA A 436 -15.71 -11.18 -11.86
N ILE A 437 -15.47 -11.20 -10.53
CA ILE A 437 -15.88 -10.19 -9.56
C ILE A 437 -17.40 -9.92 -9.60
N THR A 438 -18.19 -10.99 -9.69
CA THR A 438 -19.65 -10.97 -9.76
C THR A 438 -20.31 -11.33 -8.43
N GLY A 439 -21.63 -11.18 -8.33
CA GLY A 439 -22.42 -11.54 -7.15
C GLY A 439 -22.43 -10.47 -6.03
N LEU A 440 -21.63 -9.42 -6.13
CA LEU A 440 -21.49 -8.40 -5.07
C LEU A 440 -22.69 -7.44 -4.95
N HIS A 441 -23.66 -7.54 -5.87
CA HIS A 441 -24.97 -6.89 -5.81
C HIS A 441 -26.13 -7.91 -5.84
N ASN A 442 -25.82 -9.18 -5.52
CA ASN A 442 -26.77 -10.27 -5.37
C ASN A 442 -26.85 -10.68 -3.89
N GLY A 443 -27.82 -10.15 -3.16
CA GLY A 443 -27.99 -10.43 -1.72
C GLY A 443 -28.24 -11.89 -1.39
N ASP A 444 -28.78 -12.71 -2.33
CA ASP A 444 -28.93 -14.15 -2.14
C ASP A 444 -27.57 -14.86 -2.22
N ALA A 445 -26.67 -14.44 -3.13
CA ALA A 445 -25.30 -14.96 -3.21
C ALA A 445 -24.49 -14.58 -1.98
N ILE A 446 -24.52 -13.28 -1.60
CA ILE A 446 -23.81 -12.81 -0.39
C ILE A 446 -24.26 -13.56 0.85
N ARG A 447 -25.56 -13.77 1.04
CA ARG A 447 -26.11 -14.54 2.14
C ARG A 447 -25.62 -16.00 2.11
N ALA A 448 -25.65 -16.65 0.94
CA ALA A 448 -25.18 -18.01 0.76
C ALA A 448 -23.71 -18.16 1.12
N TRP A 449 -22.87 -17.25 0.66
CA TRP A 449 -21.43 -17.22 1.00
C TRP A 449 -21.21 -17.09 2.51
N MET A 450 -21.84 -16.10 3.17
CA MET A 450 -21.70 -15.88 4.61
C MET A 450 -22.23 -17.06 5.42
N GLU A 451 -23.36 -17.67 5.05
CA GLU A 451 -23.90 -18.86 5.72
C GLU A 451 -23.00 -20.11 5.55
N ASN A 452 -22.14 -20.14 4.51
CA ASN A 452 -21.13 -21.17 4.27
C ASN A 452 -19.71 -20.76 4.77
N GLY A 453 -19.61 -19.74 5.64
CA GLY A 453 -18.39 -19.37 6.36
C GLY A 453 -17.47 -18.38 5.63
N ILE A 454 -17.92 -17.78 4.53
CA ILE A 454 -17.15 -16.74 3.82
C ILE A 454 -17.45 -15.37 4.44
N SER A 455 -16.42 -14.70 4.86
CA SER A 455 -16.47 -13.35 5.46
C SER A 455 -15.81 -12.30 4.59
N TYR A 456 -14.88 -12.69 3.72
CA TYR A 456 -13.99 -11.82 2.97
C TYR A 456 -14.00 -12.14 1.48
N VAL A 457 -14.13 -11.10 0.67
CA VAL A 457 -14.07 -11.22 -0.81
C VAL A 457 -13.23 -10.09 -1.38
N VAL A 458 -12.74 -10.25 -2.60
CA VAL A 458 -12.10 -9.15 -3.33
C VAL A 458 -13.09 -8.44 -4.24
N GLY A 459 -12.89 -7.14 -4.40
CA GLY A 459 -13.55 -6.29 -5.39
C GLY A 459 -12.63 -5.97 -6.58
N ASP A 460 -12.89 -4.84 -7.20
CA ASP A 460 -12.14 -4.31 -8.33
C ASP A 460 -12.04 -2.78 -8.21
N ASN A 461 -10.82 -2.26 -8.10
CA ASN A 461 -10.56 -0.83 -7.94
C ASN A 461 -10.90 0.03 -9.16
N THR A 462 -11.15 -0.59 -10.31
CA THR A 462 -11.66 0.09 -11.51
C THR A 462 -13.18 0.32 -11.46
N ARG A 463 -13.89 -0.33 -10.51
CA ARG A 463 -15.35 -0.27 -10.33
C ARG A 463 -15.70 0.54 -9.07
N PRO A 464 -16.11 1.83 -9.21
CA PRO A 464 -16.35 2.71 -8.05
C PRO A 464 -17.34 2.19 -7.03
N SER A 465 -18.38 1.43 -7.46
CA SER A 465 -19.40 0.83 -6.58
C SER A 465 -18.87 -0.27 -5.66
N LEU A 466 -17.66 -0.79 -5.91
CA LEU A 466 -17.00 -1.81 -5.11
C LEU A 466 -15.91 -1.26 -4.20
N ARG A 467 -15.82 0.07 -4.06
CA ARG A 467 -14.84 0.73 -3.21
C ARG A 467 -15.51 1.46 -2.05
N ASN A 468 -14.83 1.53 -0.92
CA ASN A 468 -15.22 2.43 0.16
C ASN A 468 -15.13 3.89 -0.30
N THR A 469 -16.15 4.69 -0.03
CA THR A 469 -16.24 6.09 -0.48
C THR A 469 -15.56 7.08 0.48
N GLU A 470 -15.26 6.69 1.71
CA GLU A 470 -14.66 7.55 2.74
C GLU A 470 -13.14 7.44 2.74
N SER A 471 -12.61 6.22 2.59
CA SER A 471 -11.16 5.99 2.60
C SER A 471 -10.75 4.87 1.64
N PRO A 472 -9.69 5.09 0.81
CA PRO A 472 -9.13 4.01 -0.02
C PRO A 472 -8.37 2.95 0.81
N TYR A 473 -8.15 3.19 2.09
CA TYR A 473 -7.51 2.25 3.03
C TYR A 473 -8.52 1.44 3.83
N TRP A 474 -9.82 1.60 3.57
CA TRP A 474 -10.90 0.85 4.22
C TRP A 474 -11.54 -0.13 3.24
N PRO A 475 -11.99 -1.29 3.71
CA PRO A 475 -12.76 -2.17 2.85
C PRO A 475 -14.17 -1.62 2.65
N LEU A 476 -14.85 -2.04 1.58
CA LEU A 476 -16.30 -1.85 1.49
C LEU A 476 -16.96 -2.91 2.38
N ILE A 477 -17.87 -2.50 3.24
CA ILE A 477 -18.76 -3.41 3.98
C ILE A 477 -20.12 -3.38 3.28
N THR A 478 -20.60 -4.55 2.81
CA THR A 478 -21.87 -4.61 2.10
C THR A 478 -23.04 -4.19 2.96
N THR A 479 -24.04 -3.55 2.34
CA THR A 479 -25.28 -3.13 2.96
C THR A 479 -26.48 -3.77 2.27
N PHE A 480 -27.56 -3.95 3.02
CA PHE A 480 -28.82 -4.39 2.41
C PHE A 480 -29.33 -3.40 1.36
N GLU A 481 -29.10 -2.10 1.55
CA GLU A 481 -29.54 -1.06 0.64
C GLU A 481 -28.82 -1.15 -0.72
N ASP A 482 -27.51 -1.30 -0.73
CA ASP A 482 -26.72 -1.27 -1.95
C ASP A 482 -26.52 -2.68 -2.55
N ASN A 483 -26.28 -3.68 -1.71
CA ASN A 483 -25.82 -5.01 -2.11
C ASN A 483 -26.88 -6.11 -1.92
N GLY A 484 -27.96 -5.85 -1.18
CA GLY A 484 -29.03 -6.80 -0.88
C GLY A 484 -28.81 -7.66 0.37
N HIS A 485 -27.62 -7.61 0.99
CA HIS A 485 -27.29 -8.25 2.28
C HIS A 485 -26.18 -7.49 2.99
N ASP A 486 -26.25 -7.44 4.33
CA ASP A 486 -25.30 -6.69 5.16
C ASP A 486 -24.10 -7.53 5.55
N GLY A 487 -22.92 -6.90 5.67
CA GLY A 487 -21.81 -7.36 6.50
C GLY A 487 -20.71 -8.16 5.82
N LEU A 488 -20.78 -8.44 4.51
CA LEU A 488 -19.67 -9.03 3.78
C LEU A 488 -18.56 -7.98 3.58
N VAL A 489 -17.31 -8.35 3.84
CA VAL A 489 -16.15 -7.48 3.66
C VAL A 489 -15.63 -7.61 2.23
N VAL A 490 -15.60 -6.52 1.49
CA VAL A 490 -15.06 -6.45 0.13
C VAL A 490 -13.73 -5.69 0.15
N VAL A 491 -12.64 -6.42 -0.05
CA VAL A 491 -11.27 -5.88 -0.10
C VAL A 491 -11.03 -5.23 -1.46
N PRO A 492 -10.54 -3.98 -1.54
CA PRO A 492 -10.16 -3.41 -2.82
C PRO A 492 -9.01 -4.21 -3.47
N ARG A 493 -8.99 -4.30 -4.81
CA ARG A 493 -8.03 -5.09 -5.58
C ARG A 493 -7.62 -4.36 -6.85
N TRP A 494 -6.31 -4.32 -7.14
CA TRP A 494 -5.77 -3.66 -8.32
C TRP A 494 -5.75 -4.56 -9.55
N SER A 495 -6.18 -4.02 -10.69
CA SER A 495 -5.86 -4.59 -12.00
C SER A 495 -4.41 -4.25 -12.38
N THR A 496 -3.75 -5.12 -13.15
CA THR A 496 -2.31 -5.03 -13.43
C THR A 496 -1.96 -4.61 -14.84
N THR A 497 -2.95 -4.42 -15.73
CA THR A 497 -2.77 -4.27 -17.18
C THR A 497 -2.15 -5.51 -17.87
N ILE A 498 -2.08 -6.63 -17.13
CA ILE A 498 -1.83 -7.98 -17.67
C ILE A 498 -3.18 -8.67 -17.75
N TYR A 499 -3.61 -9.03 -18.95
CA TYR A 499 -4.97 -9.49 -19.19
C TYR A 499 -5.13 -10.98 -18.85
N TYR A 500 -6.33 -11.35 -18.36
CA TYR A 500 -6.63 -12.70 -17.84
C TYR A 500 -6.43 -13.80 -18.90
N ASN A 501 -6.73 -13.49 -20.16
CA ASN A 501 -6.68 -14.39 -21.30
C ASN A 501 -5.40 -14.22 -22.13
N CYS A 502 -4.31 -13.84 -21.49
CA CYS A 502 -3.01 -13.69 -22.15
C CYS A 502 -1.90 -14.44 -21.42
N ASP A 503 -1.11 -15.15 -22.19
CA ASP A 503 0.00 -16.00 -21.73
C ASP A 503 1.38 -15.42 -22.00
N PHE A 504 1.54 -14.61 -23.06
CA PHE A 504 2.80 -14.02 -23.46
C PHE A 504 2.68 -12.53 -23.80
N ALA A 505 3.82 -11.87 -23.89
CA ALA A 505 3.95 -10.43 -24.15
C ALA A 505 3.20 -9.99 -25.42
N GLU A 506 3.23 -10.76 -26.50
CA GLU A 506 2.52 -10.43 -27.75
C GLU A 506 1.01 -10.37 -27.57
N CYS A 507 0.45 -11.29 -26.77
CA CYS A 507 -0.96 -11.34 -26.45
C CYS A 507 -1.39 -10.13 -25.66
N THR A 508 -0.77 -9.89 -24.49
CA THR A 508 -1.15 -8.79 -23.60
C THR A 508 -0.91 -7.41 -24.21
N LEU A 509 0.15 -7.22 -25.00
CA LEU A 509 0.39 -5.99 -25.75
C LEU A 509 -0.73 -5.73 -26.76
N LYS A 510 -1.13 -6.79 -27.52
CA LYS A 510 -2.20 -6.65 -28.50
C LYS A 510 -3.52 -6.26 -27.84
N GLU A 511 -3.89 -6.90 -26.75
CA GLU A 511 -5.13 -6.61 -26.04
C GLU A 511 -5.10 -5.21 -25.41
N TRP A 512 -3.99 -4.78 -24.81
CA TRP A 512 -3.80 -3.44 -24.29
C TRP A 512 -4.03 -2.34 -25.35
N ILE A 513 -3.50 -2.55 -26.57
CA ILE A 513 -3.71 -1.63 -27.68
C ILE A 513 -5.17 -1.64 -28.17
N ASP A 514 -5.76 -2.83 -28.30
CA ASP A 514 -7.09 -3.00 -28.88
C ASP A 514 -8.23 -2.54 -27.94
N THR A 515 -8.08 -2.76 -26.62
CA THR A 515 -9.18 -2.61 -25.66
C THR A 515 -9.01 -1.45 -24.69
N SER A 516 -7.77 -1.06 -24.37
CA SER A 516 -7.47 -0.08 -23.31
C SER A 516 -6.81 1.21 -23.82
N GLY A 517 -6.73 1.39 -25.12
CA GLY A 517 -6.13 2.58 -25.73
C GLY A 517 -4.61 2.69 -25.57
N GLY A 518 -3.95 1.59 -25.25
CA GLY A 518 -2.50 1.50 -25.14
C GLY A 518 -1.81 1.82 -26.46
N SER A 519 -0.55 2.25 -26.40
CA SER A 519 0.24 2.59 -27.60
C SER A 519 1.72 2.29 -27.39
N GLY A 520 2.39 1.89 -28.45
CA GLY A 520 3.81 1.57 -28.45
C GLY A 520 4.08 0.07 -28.43
N ASP A 521 5.11 -0.34 -27.72
CA ASP A 521 5.56 -1.72 -27.59
C ASP A 521 5.38 -2.26 -26.16
N PHE A 522 5.87 -3.46 -25.90
CA PHE A 522 5.75 -4.07 -24.59
C PHE A 522 6.53 -3.35 -23.49
N ASP A 523 7.65 -2.69 -23.83
CA ASP A 523 8.39 -1.86 -22.88
C ASP A 523 7.58 -0.62 -22.45
N ASN A 524 6.73 -0.08 -23.34
CA ASN A 524 5.80 0.99 -22.98
C ASN A 524 4.72 0.51 -21.99
N LEU A 525 4.15 -0.68 -22.21
CA LEU A 525 3.21 -1.28 -21.27
C LEU A 525 3.88 -1.54 -19.90
N LEU A 526 5.08 -2.08 -19.90
CA LEU A 526 5.83 -2.33 -18.65
C LEU A 526 6.21 -1.04 -17.93
N ARG A 527 6.51 0.04 -18.66
CA ARG A 527 6.73 1.36 -18.04
C ARG A 527 5.47 1.86 -17.34
N ASP A 528 4.32 1.81 -18.01
CA ASP A 528 3.05 2.23 -17.43
C ASP A 528 2.70 1.37 -16.19
N ALA A 529 2.92 0.05 -16.27
CA ALA A 529 2.74 -0.87 -15.14
C ALA A 529 3.66 -0.51 -13.97
N ARG A 530 4.95 -0.24 -14.23
CA ARG A 530 5.93 0.18 -13.23
C ARG A 530 5.51 1.48 -12.53
N GLU A 531 5.26 2.54 -13.30
CA GLU A 531 4.96 3.87 -12.76
C GLU A 531 3.65 3.85 -11.95
N THR A 532 2.64 3.15 -12.44
CA THR A 532 1.34 3.05 -11.76
C THR A 532 1.45 2.23 -10.46
N ASN A 533 2.03 1.05 -10.51
CA ASN A 533 1.98 0.13 -9.36
C ASN A 533 3.02 0.48 -8.29
N VAL A 534 4.20 0.99 -8.67
CA VAL A 534 5.16 1.51 -7.69
C VAL A 534 4.61 2.77 -7.00
N ARG A 535 3.84 3.60 -7.71
CA ARG A 535 3.10 4.72 -7.09
C ARG A 535 2.10 4.24 -6.03
N TYR A 536 1.36 3.16 -6.27
CA TYR A 536 0.46 2.58 -5.26
C TYR A 536 1.24 2.09 -4.02
N LEU A 537 2.38 1.44 -4.21
CA LEU A 537 3.24 1.03 -3.10
C LEU A 537 3.78 2.23 -2.31
N PHE A 538 4.19 3.32 -2.97
CA PHE A 538 4.56 4.56 -2.29
C PHE A 538 3.35 5.29 -1.66
N GLY A 539 2.15 5.06 -2.14
CA GLY A 539 0.91 5.47 -1.47
C GLY A 539 0.59 4.63 -0.23
N LEU A 540 1.37 3.58 0.05
CA LEU A 540 1.17 2.62 1.14
C LEU A 540 -0.17 1.87 1.04
N HIS A 541 -0.65 1.62 -0.19
CA HIS A 541 -1.84 0.81 -0.44
C HIS A 541 -1.51 -0.68 -0.26
N PRO A 542 -2.25 -1.41 0.60
CA PRO A 542 -2.03 -2.83 0.82
C PRO A 542 -2.84 -3.74 -0.11
N ASP A 543 -3.52 -3.17 -1.10
CA ASP A 543 -4.43 -3.84 -2.02
C ASP A 543 -3.71 -4.95 -2.80
N PRO A 544 -4.29 -6.15 -2.92
CA PRO A 544 -3.70 -7.21 -3.72
C PRO A 544 -3.82 -6.92 -5.23
N TYR A 545 -2.98 -7.58 -6.02
CA TYR A 545 -2.87 -7.43 -7.47
C TYR A 545 -3.42 -8.65 -8.19
N MET A 546 -4.29 -8.42 -9.17
CA MET A 546 -5.01 -9.46 -9.91
C MET A 546 -4.19 -10.01 -11.08
N PHE A 547 -4.05 -11.34 -11.10
CA PHE A 547 -3.52 -12.15 -12.19
C PHE A 547 -4.42 -13.35 -12.43
N HIS A 548 -4.15 -14.10 -13.51
CA HIS A 548 -4.88 -15.32 -13.84
C HIS A 548 -3.92 -16.41 -14.25
N GLN A 549 -4.39 -17.64 -14.31
CA GLN A 549 -3.57 -18.82 -14.55
C GLN A 549 -2.75 -18.75 -15.86
N ALA A 550 -3.31 -18.14 -16.93
CA ALA A 550 -2.59 -17.99 -18.19
C ALA A 550 -1.34 -17.10 -18.06
N ASN A 551 -1.36 -16.13 -17.14
CA ASN A 551 -0.22 -15.24 -16.88
C ASN A 551 0.97 -15.97 -16.22
N MET A 552 0.79 -17.22 -15.77
CA MET A 552 1.85 -18.04 -15.19
C MET A 552 2.51 -18.99 -16.20
N ARG A 553 2.17 -18.97 -17.50
CA ARG A 553 2.82 -19.79 -18.52
C ARG A 553 4.31 -19.47 -18.60
N GLN A 554 5.18 -20.41 -18.20
CA GLN A 554 6.63 -20.19 -18.07
C GLN A 554 7.47 -21.24 -18.79
N ASP A 555 7.14 -22.54 -18.72
CA ASP A 555 8.01 -23.63 -19.17
C ASP A 555 8.41 -23.51 -20.65
N ASP A 556 7.52 -23.06 -21.50
CA ASP A 556 7.74 -22.81 -22.92
C ASP A 556 7.73 -21.32 -23.31
N ALA A 557 7.84 -20.41 -22.31
CA ALA A 557 7.93 -18.97 -22.56
C ALA A 557 9.17 -18.60 -23.38
N PRO A 558 9.10 -17.55 -24.20
CA PRO A 558 10.29 -16.99 -24.84
C PRO A 558 11.22 -16.37 -23.79
N GLU A 559 12.52 -16.31 -24.12
CA GLU A 559 13.50 -15.60 -23.32
C GLU A 559 13.16 -14.11 -23.24
N PHE A 560 13.17 -13.57 -22.03
CA PHE A 560 12.92 -12.14 -21.77
C PHE A 560 13.93 -11.61 -20.74
N THR A 561 14.16 -10.28 -20.73
CA THR A 561 15.07 -9.63 -19.79
C THR A 561 14.38 -8.45 -19.14
N VAL A 562 14.40 -8.43 -17.81
CA VAL A 562 13.96 -7.30 -16.98
C VAL A 562 15.13 -6.87 -16.11
N GLY A 563 15.71 -5.71 -16.37
CA GLY A 563 16.89 -5.23 -15.66
C GLY A 563 18.03 -6.25 -15.68
N ASP A 564 18.41 -6.77 -14.53
CA ASP A 564 19.50 -7.75 -14.39
C ASP A 564 19.02 -9.21 -14.45
N VAL A 565 17.71 -9.46 -14.60
CA VAL A 565 17.11 -10.80 -14.64
C VAL A 565 16.80 -11.20 -16.07
N SER A 566 17.33 -12.34 -16.51
CA SER A 566 17.12 -12.88 -17.86
C SER A 566 16.77 -14.35 -17.81
N GLY A 567 15.85 -14.79 -18.66
CA GLY A 567 15.45 -16.19 -18.80
C GLY A 567 14.06 -16.34 -19.40
N LYS A 568 13.51 -17.54 -19.33
CA LYS A 568 12.11 -17.77 -19.60
C LYS A 568 11.30 -17.20 -18.42
N LEU A 569 10.55 -16.15 -18.67
CA LEU A 569 9.74 -15.47 -17.65
C LEU A 569 8.27 -15.47 -18.08
N SER A 570 7.37 -15.80 -17.17
CA SER A 570 5.93 -15.61 -17.35
C SER A 570 5.56 -14.12 -17.25
N LEU A 571 4.36 -13.75 -17.70
CA LEU A 571 3.87 -12.37 -17.58
C LEU A 571 3.84 -11.88 -16.12
N LEU A 572 3.41 -12.75 -15.19
CA LEU A 572 3.42 -12.46 -13.76
C LEU A 572 4.85 -12.19 -13.27
N GLN A 573 5.81 -13.05 -13.62
CA GLN A 573 7.21 -12.87 -13.23
C GLN A 573 7.79 -11.56 -13.79
N ILE A 574 7.55 -11.25 -15.07
CA ILE A 574 7.98 -9.99 -15.69
C ILE A 574 7.43 -8.78 -14.93
N TRP A 575 6.13 -8.79 -14.63
CA TRP A 575 5.49 -7.69 -13.94
C TRP A 575 6.05 -7.50 -12.52
N VAL A 576 6.19 -8.56 -11.74
CA VAL A 576 6.75 -8.50 -10.37
C VAL A 576 8.21 -8.03 -10.40
N GLU A 577 9.01 -8.50 -11.36
CA GLU A 577 10.40 -8.03 -11.54
C GLU A 577 10.45 -6.52 -11.84
N VAL A 578 9.59 -6.02 -12.73
CA VAL A 578 9.52 -4.59 -13.06
C VAL A 578 9.19 -3.76 -11.82
N VAL A 579 8.23 -4.18 -11.01
CA VAL A 579 7.79 -3.45 -9.82
C VAL A 579 8.82 -3.53 -8.68
N THR A 580 9.33 -4.72 -8.40
CA THR A 580 10.27 -4.93 -7.27
C THR A 580 11.63 -4.33 -7.55
N GLN A 581 12.14 -4.39 -8.79
CA GLN A 581 13.41 -3.78 -9.15
C GLN A 581 13.35 -2.25 -9.05
N GLU A 582 12.23 -1.63 -9.45
CA GLU A 582 12.05 -0.18 -9.30
C GLU A 582 11.95 0.23 -7.83
N LEU A 583 11.15 -0.47 -7.03
CA LEU A 583 11.04 -0.21 -5.60
C LEU A 583 12.40 -0.34 -4.91
N THR A 584 13.13 -1.42 -5.17
CA THR A 584 14.46 -1.67 -4.56
C THR A 584 15.55 -0.75 -5.11
N ARG A 585 15.40 -0.19 -6.32
CA ARG A 585 16.27 0.85 -6.84
C ARG A 585 16.15 2.16 -6.03
N LEU A 586 14.95 2.45 -5.51
CA LEU A 586 14.60 3.69 -4.83
C LEU A 586 14.69 3.58 -3.30
N THR A 587 14.54 2.39 -2.73
CA THR A 587 14.40 2.20 -1.27
C THR A 587 15.10 0.93 -0.78
N ASP A 588 15.33 0.86 0.54
CA ASP A 588 15.70 -0.35 1.26
C ASP A 588 14.53 -0.96 2.05
N TRP A 589 13.30 -0.69 1.62
CA TRP A 589 12.09 -1.12 2.31
C TRP A 589 11.83 -2.62 2.14
N PRO A 590 11.58 -3.36 3.21
CA PRO A 590 11.10 -4.73 3.13
C PRO A 590 9.75 -4.84 2.43
N VAL A 591 9.61 -5.82 1.54
CA VAL A 591 8.37 -6.13 0.80
C VAL A 591 7.76 -7.40 1.38
N ARG A 592 6.48 -7.39 1.69
CA ARG A 592 5.78 -8.55 2.23
C ARG A 592 4.54 -8.88 1.40
N ALA A 593 4.28 -10.17 1.20
CA ALA A 593 2.98 -10.65 0.74
C ALA A 593 2.12 -11.05 1.94
N LEU A 594 0.81 -10.94 1.79
CA LEU A 594 -0.19 -11.44 2.73
C LEU A 594 -1.14 -12.38 1.98
N LYS A 595 -1.68 -13.38 2.68
CA LYS A 595 -2.78 -14.18 2.17
C LYS A 595 -4.12 -13.42 2.30
N HIS A 596 -5.12 -13.82 1.57
CA HIS A 596 -6.40 -13.12 1.43
C HIS A 596 -7.05 -12.71 2.76
N ASP A 597 -7.19 -13.64 3.71
CA ASP A 597 -7.82 -13.35 5.01
C ASP A 597 -7.00 -12.34 5.84
N ASP A 598 -5.66 -12.40 5.75
CA ASP A 598 -4.79 -11.46 6.46
C ASP A 598 -4.84 -10.06 5.82
N ILE A 599 -5.04 -9.97 4.50
CA ILE A 599 -5.28 -8.68 3.81
C ILE A 599 -6.60 -8.08 4.30
N ALA A 600 -7.67 -8.87 4.33
CA ALA A 600 -8.98 -8.41 4.80
C ALA A 600 -8.92 -7.90 6.25
N GLN A 601 -8.24 -8.64 7.13
CA GLN A 601 -8.03 -8.22 8.51
C GLN A 601 -7.22 -6.92 8.62
N LEU A 602 -6.18 -6.75 7.78
CA LEU A 602 -5.39 -5.53 7.74
C LEU A 602 -6.25 -4.29 7.38
N PHE A 603 -7.16 -4.42 6.41
CA PHE A 603 -8.10 -3.35 6.06
C PHE A 603 -9.09 -3.05 7.19
N LEU A 604 -9.62 -4.08 7.88
CA LEU A 604 -10.51 -3.91 9.04
C LEU A 604 -9.79 -3.27 10.23
N ASP A 605 -8.56 -3.70 10.51
CA ASP A 605 -7.73 -3.11 11.57
C ASP A 605 -7.44 -1.63 11.27
N ARG A 606 -7.15 -1.31 10.00
CA ARG A 606 -6.94 0.08 9.58
C ARG A 606 -8.21 0.92 9.72
N MET A 607 -9.35 0.42 9.33
CA MET A 607 -10.63 1.11 9.51
C MET A 607 -10.94 1.32 11.00
N THR A 608 -10.68 0.32 11.83
CA THR A 608 -10.84 0.42 13.29
C THR A 608 -9.90 1.46 13.88
N LEU A 609 -8.64 1.45 13.46
CA LEU A 609 -7.62 2.40 13.91
C LEU A 609 -8.00 3.84 13.54
N ASP A 610 -8.33 4.10 12.26
CA ASP A 610 -8.69 5.44 11.81
C ASP A 610 -9.94 5.98 12.54
N ASN A 611 -10.91 5.11 12.86
CA ASN A 611 -12.11 5.47 13.64
C ASN A 611 -11.82 5.78 15.13
N CYS A 612 -10.68 5.36 15.66
CA CYS A 612 -10.24 5.74 17.00
C CYS A 612 -9.57 7.11 17.06
N ASN A 613 -9.25 7.76 15.93
CA ASN A 613 -8.47 9.01 15.83
C ASN A 613 -7.15 8.94 16.65
N PRO A 614 -6.25 7.99 16.36
CA PRO A 614 -5.02 7.85 17.13
C PRO A 614 -4.12 9.06 16.93
N ASN A 615 -3.48 9.51 18.00
CA ASN A 615 -2.54 10.62 17.96
C ASN A 615 -1.44 10.41 18.99
N ILE A 616 -0.37 11.17 18.84
CA ILE A 616 0.69 11.28 19.83
C ILE A 616 0.78 12.72 20.34
N GLN A 617 1.35 12.88 21.54
CA GLN A 617 1.70 14.16 22.08
C GLN A 617 3.18 14.13 22.46
N TYR A 618 4.00 14.98 21.85
CA TYR A 618 5.42 15.11 22.15
C TYR A 618 5.62 15.67 23.55
N LEU A 619 6.54 15.09 24.33
CA LEU A 619 7.01 15.57 25.62
C LEU A 619 8.38 16.23 25.39
N VAL A 620 8.46 17.53 25.51
CA VAL A 620 9.66 18.31 25.16
C VAL A 620 10.32 18.89 26.40
N SER A 621 11.64 18.82 26.45
CA SER A 621 12.45 19.46 27.47
C SER A 621 13.22 20.66 26.92
N ASP A 622 13.01 21.83 27.50
CA ASP A 622 13.74 23.07 27.20
C ASP A 622 15.22 22.98 27.55
N ASP A 623 15.54 22.29 28.65
CA ASP A 623 16.93 22.14 29.10
C ASP A 623 17.80 21.37 28.10
N THR A 624 17.21 20.40 27.43
CA THR A 624 17.91 19.57 26.41
C THR A 624 17.59 19.97 24.97
N GLN A 625 16.60 20.84 24.75
CA GLN A 625 16.07 21.17 23.42
C GLN A 625 15.75 19.89 22.60
N ALA A 626 15.01 18.97 23.20
CA ALA A 626 14.76 17.65 22.62
C ALA A 626 13.40 17.08 23.05
N VAL A 627 12.85 16.22 22.20
CA VAL A 627 11.72 15.33 22.54
C VAL A 627 12.25 14.19 23.40
N THR A 628 11.75 14.07 24.62
CA THR A 628 12.19 13.07 25.62
C THR A 628 11.27 11.86 25.69
N GLY A 629 10.09 11.96 25.10
CA GLY A 629 9.06 10.90 25.07
C GLY A 629 7.81 11.38 24.37
N ILE A 630 6.80 10.54 24.39
CA ILE A 630 5.47 10.83 23.84
C ILE A 630 4.37 10.23 24.72
N ASN A 631 3.20 10.84 24.71
CA ASN A 631 1.95 10.20 25.12
C ASN A 631 1.21 9.70 23.88
N VAL A 632 0.89 8.41 23.84
CA VAL A 632 0.04 7.80 22.81
C VAL A 632 -1.41 7.89 23.27
N ARG A 633 -2.29 8.39 22.42
CA ARG A 633 -3.68 8.70 22.72
C ARG A 633 -4.60 8.31 21.57
N ALA A 634 -5.90 8.21 21.89
CA ALA A 634 -6.99 8.08 20.93
C ALA A 634 -8.25 8.72 21.53
N ASP A 635 -9.36 8.71 20.81
CA ASP A 635 -10.64 9.19 21.33
C ASP A 635 -11.06 8.36 22.55
N GLY A 636 -11.23 9.04 23.70
CA GLY A 636 -11.50 8.38 24.99
C GLY A 636 -10.33 7.49 25.48
N ASP A 637 -9.12 7.68 24.96
CA ASP A 637 -7.92 6.87 25.23
C ASP A 637 -8.17 5.35 25.10
N SER A 638 -9.01 4.94 24.14
CA SER A 638 -9.35 3.55 23.85
C SER A 638 -9.40 3.29 22.36
N CYS A 639 -8.87 2.15 21.92
CA CYS A 639 -8.95 1.70 20.54
C CYS A 639 -9.10 0.19 20.46
N GLY A 640 -9.92 -0.31 19.53
CA GLY A 640 -10.16 -1.75 19.36
C GLY A 640 -8.97 -2.54 18.80
N THR A 641 -7.93 -1.83 18.33
CA THR A 641 -6.67 -2.41 17.86
C THR A 641 -5.48 -1.62 18.44
N PRO A 642 -4.30 -2.22 18.62
CA PRO A 642 -3.13 -1.49 19.09
C PRO A 642 -2.73 -0.36 18.13
N VAL A 643 -2.44 0.82 18.69
CA VAL A 643 -1.97 1.98 17.92
C VAL A 643 -0.50 1.80 17.57
N PRO A 644 -0.14 1.77 16.27
CA PRO A 644 1.25 1.75 15.86
C PRO A 644 1.89 3.13 16.04
N VAL A 645 3.10 3.16 16.58
CA VAL A 645 3.92 4.36 16.71
C VAL A 645 5.29 4.07 16.14
N THR A 646 5.68 4.84 15.13
CA THR A 646 7.03 4.79 14.55
C THR A 646 7.98 5.67 15.37
N LEU A 647 9.18 5.13 15.66
CA LEU A 647 10.24 5.79 16.43
C LEU A 647 11.59 5.67 15.74
N PRO A 648 12.46 6.70 15.82
CA PRO A 648 13.80 6.67 15.23
C PRO A 648 14.80 5.80 16.01
N GLY A 649 14.43 5.33 17.21
CA GLY A 649 15.27 4.51 18.08
C GLY A 649 14.44 3.79 19.13
N ASP A 650 15.11 3.08 20.04
CA ASP A 650 14.46 2.32 21.10
C ASP A 650 13.80 3.25 22.15
N ALA A 651 12.59 2.92 22.54
CA ALA A 651 11.89 3.57 23.64
C ALA A 651 11.52 2.56 24.73
N SER A 652 11.31 3.04 25.97
CA SER A 652 10.73 2.24 27.04
C SER A 652 9.31 2.75 27.33
N ALA A 653 8.36 1.83 27.51
CA ALA A 653 6.99 2.16 27.89
C ALA A 653 6.80 2.10 29.40
N SER A 654 6.10 3.06 29.98
CA SER A 654 5.70 3.02 31.38
C SER A 654 4.34 2.32 31.51
N GLY A 655 4.36 1.06 31.93
CA GLY A 655 3.20 0.39 32.53
C GLY A 655 2.20 -0.30 31.61
N SER A 656 2.52 -0.61 30.34
CA SER A 656 1.63 -1.37 29.44
C SER A 656 2.36 -2.45 28.65
N ASP A 657 1.61 -3.47 28.20
CA ASP A 657 2.09 -4.58 27.36
C ASP A 657 2.24 -4.11 25.89
N VAL A 658 3.25 -3.29 25.61
CA VAL A 658 3.55 -2.89 24.22
C VAL A 658 4.30 -3.99 23.49
N VAL A 659 4.06 -4.12 22.20
CA VAL A 659 4.82 -4.99 21.29
C VAL A 659 5.73 -4.16 20.40
N VAL A 660 7.02 -4.47 20.42
CA VAL A 660 8.02 -3.81 19.56
C VAL A 660 8.23 -4.66 18.33
N ASP A 661 8.10 -4.05 17.15
CA ASP A 661 8.30 -4.67 15.84
C ASP A 661 9.38 -3.88 15.09
N GLN A 662 10.34 -4.60 14.52
CA GLN A 662 11.34 -4.03 13.62
C GLN A 662 11.68 -5.04 12.53
N VAL A 663 11.46 -4.66 11.29
CA VAL A 663 11.66 -5.52 10.13
C VAL A 663 12.80 -4.96 9.27
N GLY A 664 13.86 -5.71 9.08
CA GLY A 664 15.01 -5.28 8.27
C GLY A 664 15.62 -3.97 8.76
N SER A 665 15.74 -2.99 7.87
CA SER A 665 16.25 -1.64 8.14
C SER A 665 15.14 -0.63 8.53
N GLU A 666 13.89 -1.07 8.64
CA GLU A 666 12.78 -0.17 8.99
C GLU A 666 12.96 0.42 10.41
N PRO A 667 12.45 1.64 10.65
CA PRO A 667 12.42 2.20 11.99
C PRO A 667 11.59 1.30 12.94
N VAL A 668 11.85 1.44 14.22
CA VAL A 668 11.10 0.71 15.26
C VAL A 668 9.63 1.11 15.25
N ILE A 669 8.73 0.13 15.26
CA ILE A 669 7.29 0.33 15.45
C ILE A 669 6.91 -0.23 16.81
N VAL A 670 6.29 0.60 17.64
CA VAL A 670 5.74 0.20 18.93
C VAL A 670 4.22 0.11 18.82
N TRP A 671 3.70 -1.10 18.91
CA TRP A 671 2.26 -1.38 18.94
C TRP A 671 1.73 -1.16 20.34
N THR A 672 0.93 -0.13 20.53
CA THR A 672 0.50 0.37 21.84
C THR A 672 -1.00 0.13 22.05
N PRO A 673 -1.40 -0.81 22.91
CA PRO A 673 -2.80 -0.99 23.25
C PRO A 673 -3.28 0.17 24.14
N LEU A 674 -4.50 0.69 23.85
CA LEU A 674 -5.17 1.72 24.62
C LEU A 674 -6.46 1.17 25.23
N ASP A 675 -6.58 1.20 26.56
CA ASP A 675 -7.66 0.60 27.32
C ASP A 675 -8.40 1.58 28.27
N GLY A 676 -8.43 2.85 27.91
CA GLY A 676 -9.09 3.93 28.67
C GLY A 676 -8.11 4.88 29.38
N SER A 677 -6.82 4.81 29.03
CA SER A 677 -5.79 5.73 29.48
C SER A 677 -4.71 5.93 28.41
N ALA A 678 -4.15 7.14 28.33
CA ALA A 678 -2.99 7.41 27.49
C ALA A 678 -1.78 6.57 27.97
N VAL A 679 -0.95 6.17 27.01
CA VAL A 679 0.28 5.41 27.28
C VAL A 679 1.50 6.30 27.02
N GLU A 680 2.35 6.47 28.02
CA GLU A 680 3.61 7.21 27.90
C GLU A 680 4.72 6.27 27.42
N LEU A 681 5.42 6.69 26.35
CA LEU A 681 6.65 6.08 25.87
C LEU A 681 7.81 7.05 26.11
N THR A 682 8.71 6.69 27.00
CA THR A 682 9.93 7.49 27.31
C THR A 682 11.07 7.04 26.40
N PHE A 683 11.85 7.95 25.86
CA PHE A 683 12.95 7.64 24.96
C PHE A 683 14.25 7.40 25.72
N ASN A 684 14.98 6.34 25.34
CA ASN A 684 16.32 6.08 25.88
C ASN A 684 17.32 7.16 25.45
N GLU A 685 17.16 7.67 24.24
CA GLU A 685 17.94 8.78 23.69
C GLU A 685 16.97 9.88 23.24
N PRO A 686 16.99 11.07 23.87
CA PRO A 686 16.16 12.20 23.44
C PRO A 686 16.41 12.59 21.99
N VAL A 687 15.35 12.93 21.26
CA VAL A 687 15.44 13.32 19.84
C VAL A 687 15.55 14.85 19.73
N PRO A 688 16.63 15.43 19.17
CA PRO A 688 16.82 16.88 19.07
C PRO A 688 15.73 17.60 18.26
N LEU A 689 15.39 18.84 18.68
CA LEU A 689 14.43 19.71 17.98
C LEU A 689 14.97 20.24 16.65
#